data_9af7b69c5f0efbacaa2413630b89279e
#
_entry.id   9af7b69c5f0efbacaa2413630b89279e
#
_cell.length_a   1.000
_cell.length_b   1.000
_cell.length_c   1.000
_cell.angle_alpha   90.00
_cell.angle_beta   90.00
_cell.angle_gamma   90.00
#
_symmetry.space_group_name_H-M   'P 1'
#
loop_
_entity.id
_entity.type
_entity.pdbx_description
1 polymer ?
#
loop_
_entity_poly.entity_id
_entity_poly.type
_entity_poly.pdbx_seq_one_letter_code
_entity_poly.pdbx_strand_id
1 'polypeptide(L)'
;MLASLEWLKQYVDINISVAELCDKITRVGLEVDTVTQLGKGLEGVITGKVMEIHRHPDSDHLWVCMLDYGQGGEPVQILTGAQNVHQYDIVPVAVVGSVLPPSERNPQGLKLKKAKMRGLDSFGMLCSADELGIESKLLLPEQRNGIFILPENTPIGVDIKTVLGLDDTVIDIDLTSNRADCFSIIGLAREISAITGCPLKMPAMDVKEAAAGKASDYVNVKIDAPELCSRFATRVLKDIKIMPSPEWMQRRLRACGVRPISNVVDVTNYVMLELGQPMHAYDADKVAGHTLIVRRAQEGEKLVTLDGKERELTSAMITIGDAEKAAGLGGVMGGLLTEVTDETKNVILEAASFHGPSIRRTSRALGLRSEASGRFERGVDTIRDHDALNRAAHLLEEMGACETFSGIVEAYPEELKPAVITTTAAKINGRIGVNIAEDEMVAILSKLGFGVEAKDGELLITAPTWRRDIDCDADISEEIARMHGYDFIESHQPELTITQGSQSVLDDVKDAVQDYMVGAGLSEMMTYSFIKANAYDKMLLAADDARRRCIELLNPITDAFSVMRTTMVPSALQTASFNLRNHNNSVALFEIGRIFLPKALPLTEDPAERQLLTAVLSGSRKALNWCDDKGNVDFYDMKGIVEGLLEAMQVSDYTMTRSQQPYLHPGKSCDIVVNGEVIGSFGEVHPVVQENFELDQVTYVLEMAVEPLVASATAVPQYKHLPKFPSMSRDIAVVVPAEVTNAELEQVIRAHAGELLQGVRVFDIYTGKQVAAGCKSMAFNLTYQAADRTLTDAEVDASMKKVIAEVAEAYKAKLRD
;
A
#
# COMPACT_ATOMS: atom_id res chain seq x y z
N MET A 1 9.76 3.84 14.55
CA MET A 1 10.54 3.42 15.76
C MET A 1 10.23 4.37 16.89
N LEU A 2 9.58 3.83 17.96
CA LEU A 2 9.31 4.64 19.14
C LEU A 2 10.57 4.80 19.99
N ALA A 3 10.99 6.03 20.25
CA ALA A 3 12.19 6.35 21.01
C ALA A 3 11.84 7.27 22.19
N SER A 4 12.09 6.79 23.42
CA SER A 4 11.97 7.56 24.65
C SER A 4 13.10 8.58 24.74
N LEU A 5 12.77 9.86 24.92
CA LEU A 5 13.76 10.93 25.09
C LEU A 5 14.54 10.77 26.40
N GLU A 6 13.89 10.32 27.47
CA GLU A 6 14.57 10.03 28.76
C GLU A 6 15.62 8.93 28.57
N TRP A 7 15.30 7.90 27.77
CA TRP A 7 16.24 6.83 27.48
C TRP A 7 17.41 7.30 26.61
N LEU A 8 17.15 8.08 25.54
CA LEU A 8 18.18 8.66 24.67
C LEU A 8 19.17 9.54 25.46
N LYS A 9 18.68 10.34 26.43
CA LYS A 9 19.48 11.19 27.29
C LYS A 9 20.48 10.43 28.17
N GLN A 10 20.35 9.15 28.35
CA GLN A 10 21.36 8.35 29.06
C GLN A 10 22.62 8.15 28.23
N TYR A 11 22.48 8.16 26.89
CA TYR A 11 23.57 7.90 25.96
C TYR A 11 24.15 9.16 25.34
N VAL A 12 23.38 10.24 25.26
CA VAL A 12 23.79 11.54 24.71
C VAL A 12 23.24 12.67 25.53
N ASP A 13 24.08 13.65 25.88
CA ASP A 13 23.65 14.86 26.59
C ASP A 13 22.89 15.79 25.63
N ILE A 14 21.56 15.64 25.56
CA ILE A 14 20.69 16.43 24.68
C ILE A 14 20.32 17.75 25.38
N ASN A 15 20.95 18.86 24.97
CA ASN A 15 20.79 20.18 25.58
C ASN A 15 19.93 21.13 24.70
N ILE A 16 19.28 20.62 23.66
CA ILE A 16 18.40 21.38 22.75
C ILE A 16 16.94 21.03 23.00
N SER A 17 16.03 21.88 22.54
CA SER A 17 14.60 21.60 22.66
C SER A 17 14.17 20.37 21.81
N VAL A 18 13.05 19.74 22.21
CA VAL A 18 12.50 18.59 21.46
C VAL A 18 12.21 18.98 20.02
N ALA A 19 11.64 20.17 19.80
CA ALA A 19 11.32 20.65 18.45
C ALA A 19 12.59 20.81 17.59
N GLU A 20 13.65 21.38 18.14
CA GLU A 20 14.93 21.52 17.44
C GLU A 20 15.59 20.16 17.17
N LEU A 21 15.51 19.25 18.13
CA LEU A 21 16.02 17.88 17.96
C LEU A 21 15.31 17.18 16.79
N CYS A 22 13.97 17.23 16.77
CA CYS A 22 13.17 16.61 15.72
C CYS A 22 13.45 17.21 14.34
N ASP A 23 13.58 18.54 14.23
CA ASP A 23 13.97 19.22 12.99
C ASP A 23 15.34 18.72 12.50
N LYS A 24 16.34 18.68 13.39
CA LYS A 24 17.69 18.22 13.04
C LYS A 24 17.73 16.75 12.62
N ILE A 25 16.99 15.86 13.30
CA ILE A 25 16.90 14.45 12.98
C ILE A 25 16.24 14.26 11.60
N THR A 26 15.16 14.99 11.33
CA THR A 26 14.48 14.94 10.03
C THR A 26 15.39 15.44 8.89
N ARG A 27 16.12 16.53 9.10
CA ARG A 27 17.04 17.10 8.09
C ARG A 27 18.17 16.16 7.69
N VAL A 28 18.59 15.26 8.56
CA VAL A 28 19.62 14.25 8.23
C VAL A 28 19.04 12.94 7.70
N GLY A 29 17.74 12.92 7.32
CA GLY A 29 17.11 11.80 6.64
C GLY A 29 16.41 10.78 7.53
N LEU A 30 16.16 11.11 8.81
CA LEU A 30 15.37 10.29 9.73
C LEU A 30 14.07 11.03 10.04
N GLU A 31 13.00 10.74 9.29
CA GLU A 31 11.72 11.43 9.39
C GLU A 31 11.06 11.20 10.74
N VAL A 32 10.71 12.30 11.41
CA VAL A 32 9.92 12.25 12.64
C VAL A 32 8.45 12.33 12.28
N ASP A 33 7.71 11.23 12.49
CA ASP A 33 6.28 11.13 12.19
C ASP A 33 5.45 11.81 13.28
N THR A 34 5.63 11.40 14.54
CA THR A 34 4.88 11.98 15.67
C THR A 34 5.75 12.20 16.90
N VAL A 35 5.36 13.19 17.72
CA VAL A 35 5.94 13.46 19.04
C VAL A 35 4.85 13.41 20.08
N THR A 36 4.92 12.42 20.95
CA THR A 36 3.93 12.18 21.98
C THR A 36 4.51 12.52 23.37
N GLN A 37 3.96 13.51 24.04
CA GLN A 37 4.24 13.75 25.46
C GLN A 37 3.34 12.82 26.28
N LEU A 38 3.95 11.84 26.95
CA LEU A 38 3.23 10.93 27.84
C LEU A 38 2.57 11.71 28.98
N GLY A 39 1.45 11.22 29.50
CA GLY A 39 0.71 11.89 30.56
C GLY A 39 0.20 13.30 30.24
N LYS A 40 0.10 13.67 28.97
CA LYS A 40 -0.55 14.91 28.54
C LYS A 40 -2.02 14.94 28.99
N GLY A 41 -2.42 15.98 29.69
CA GLY A 41 -3.77 16.09 30.26
C GLY A 41 -3.96 15.35 31.59
N LEU A 42 -2.90 14.78 32.18
CA LEU A 42 -2.90 14.18 33.52
C LEU A 42 -2.29 15.18 34.52
N GLU A 43 -3.08 15.71 35.44
CA GLU A 43 -2.63 16.70 36.40
C GLU A 43 -3.20 16.42 37.78
N GLY A 44 -2.39 16.59 38.85
CA GLY A 44 -2.82 16.50 40.22
C GLY A 44 -3.16 15.07 40.69
N VAL A 45 -2.68 14.04 40.01
CA VAL A 45 -2.79 12.65 40.44
C VAL A 45 -1.53 12.28 41.24
N ILE A 46 -1.71 11.80 42.46
CA ILE A 46 -0.61 11.45 43.36
C ILE A 46 -0.73 10.00 43.83
N THR A 47 0.32 9.46 44.41
CA THR A 47 0.31 8.16 45.07
C THR A 47 -0.29 8.29 46.45
N GLY A 48 -1.17 7.34 46.84
CA GLY A 48 -1.74 7.28 48.19
C GLY A 48 -1.77 5.83 48.69
N LYS A 49 -1.66 5.65 50.03
CA LYS A 49 -1.74 4.34 50.67
C LYS A 49 -3.09 4.16 51.32
N VAL A 50 -3.74 3.03 51.06
CA VAL A 50 -5.00 2.67 51.69
C VAL A 50 -4.75 2.21 53.14
N MET A 51 -5.09 3.04 54.08
CA MET A 51 -4.90 2.75 55.52
C MET A 51 -6.02 1.87 56.08
N GLU A 52 -7.26 2.18 55.70
CA GLU A 52 -8.44 1.43 56.07
C GLU A 52 -9.37 1.29 54.89
N ILE A 53 -10.09 0.13 54.81
CA ILE A 53 -11.09 -0.14 53.82
C ILE A 53 -12.26 -0.88 54.45
N HIS A 54 -13.49 -0.41 54.22
CA HIS A 54 -14.70 -1.06 54.68
C HIS A 54 -15.86 -0.89 53.69
N ARG A 55 -16.89 -1.74 53.83
CA ARG A 55 -18.07 -1.62 52.96
C ARG A 55 -18.87 -0.38 53.24
N HIS A 56 -19.41 0.23 52.16
CA HIS A 56 -20.33 1.35 52.32
C HIS A 56 -21.62 0.90 53.02
N PRO A 57 -22.11 1.64 54.08
CA PRO A 57 -23.27 1.22 54.84
C PRO A 57 -24.54 0.99 54.02
N ASP A 58 -24.75 1.81 52.96
CA ASP A 58 -25.94 1.77 52.13
C ASP A 58 -25.66 1.21 50.68
N SER A 59 -24.59 0.44 50.49
CA SER A 59 -24.24 -0.15 49.20
C SER A 59 -23.43 -1.44 49.33
N ASP A 60 -23.83 -2.46 48.63
CA ASP A 60 -23.15 -3.72 48.48
C ASP A 60 -22.01 -3.73 47.43
N HIS A 61 -21.91 -2.64 46.62
CA HIS A 61 -20.92 -2.51 45.56
C HIS A 61 -19.83 -1.47 45.84
N LEU A 62 -20.05 -0.57 46.83
CA LEU A 62 -19.09 0.50 47.13
C LEU A 62 -18.22 0.16 48.33
N TRP A 63 -16.97 0.60 48.23
CA TRP A 63 -16.03 0.58 49.32
C TRP A 63 -15.74 2.02 49.76
N VAL A 64 -15.54 2.22 51.07
CA VAL A 64 -15.01 3.44 51.68
C VAL A 64 -13.56 3.18 52.01
N CYS A 65 -12.65 3.95 51.43
CA CYS A 65 -11.22 3.85 51.62
C CYS A 65 -10.73 5.12 52.36
N MET A 66 -9.92 4.92 53.40
CA MET A 66 -9.22 6.00 54.10
C MET A 66 -7.77 6.00 53.63
N LEU A 67 -7.34 7.06 52.95
CA LEU A 67 -6.03 7.15 52.30
C LEU A 67 -5.08 8.11 52.98
N ASP A 68 -3.83 7.69 53.13
CA ASP A 68 -2.70 8.55 53.50
C ASP A 68 -1.96 9.00 52.24
N TYR A 69 -1.78 10.31 52.11
CA TYR A 69 -1.03 10.93 51.00
C TYR A 69 0.42 11.30 51.39
N GLY A 70 0.91 10.85 52.55
CA GLY A 70 2.25 11.14 53.01
C GLY A 70 2.50 12.59 53.49
N GLN A 71 1.43 13.41 53.70
CA GLN A 71 1.53 14.80 54.09
C GLN A 71 1.35 14.99 55.60
N GLY A 72 1.29 13.91 56.40
CA GLY A 72 1.14 13.94 57.85
C GLY A 72 -0.20 14.47 58.37
N GLY A 73 -1.23 14.48 57.50
CA GLY A 73 -2.59 14.87 57.85
C GLY A 73 -3.48 13.70 58.25
N GLU A 74 -4.75 13.98 58.56
CA GLU A 74 -5.74 12.91 58.77
C GLU A 74 -6.01 12.17 57.45
N PRO A 75 -6.24 10.83 57.46
CA PRO A 75 -6.57 10.08 56.28
C PRO A 75 -7.79 10.61 55.52
N VAL A 76 -7.71 10.65 54.19
CA VAL A 76 -8.76 11.22 53.32
C VAL A 76 -9.71 10.16 52.86
N GLN A 77 -11.01 10.43 53.02
CA GLN A 77 -12.07 9.49 52.58
C GLN A 77 -12.29 9.54 51.08
N ILE A 78 -12.17 8.39 50.43
CA ILE A 78 -12.48 8.17 48.98
C ILE A 78 -13.35 6.94 48.83
N LEU A 79 -14.37 7.06 48.00
CA LEU A 79 -15.27 5.97 47.66
C LEU A 79 -14.91 5.36 46.30
N THR A 80 -14.89 4.02 46.22
CA THR A 80 -14.64 3.29 44.97
C THR A 80 -15.57 2.12 44.77
N GLY A 81 -15.92 1.84 43.51
CA GLY A 81 -16.64 0.63 43.13
C GLY A 81 -15.72 -0.52 42.76
N ALA A 82 -14.42 -0.31 42.71
CA ALA A 82 -13.47 -1.35 42.38
C ALA A 82 -13.37 -2.43 43.44
N GLN A 83 -13.22 -3.68 43.05
CA GLN A 83 -13.22 -4.82 43.98
C GLN A 83 -11.79 -5.37 44.21
N ASN A 84 -10.77 -4.82 43.54
CA ASN A 84 -9.39 -5.29 43.62
C ASN A 84 -8.50 -4.45 44.55
N VAL A 85 -9.09 -3.56 45.35
CA VAL A 85 -8.35 -2.73 46.32
C VAL A 85 -8.40 -3.35 47.72
N HIS A 86 -7.23 -3.41 48.37
CA HIS A 86 -7.08 -3.96 49.72
C HIS A 86 -6.42 -2.98 50.68
N GLN A 87 -6.48 -3.26 51.97
CA GLN A 87 -5.78 -2.47 52.97
C GLN A 87 -4.26 -2.56 52.73
N TYR A 88 -3.60 -1.42 52.82
CA TYR A 88 -2.17 -1.16 52.60
C TYR A 88 -1.72 -1.10 51.14
N ASP A 89 -2.62 -1.29 50.18
CA ASP A 89 -2.31 -1.06 48.78
C ASP A 89 -1.88 0.39 48.53
N ILE A 90 -0.89 0.57 47.67
CA ILE A 90 -0.52 1.88 47.15
C ILE A 90 -1.18 2.04 45.78
N VAL A 91 -1.91 3.18 45.63
CA VAL A 91 -2.78 3.39 44.47
C VAL A 91 -2.63 4.82 43.92
N PRO A 92 -2.86 5.06 42.63
CA PRO A 92 -2.97 6.41 42.08
C PRO A 92 -4.27 7.06 42.52
N VAL A 93 -4.15 8.29 43.02
CA VAL A 93 -5.25 9.07 43.59
C VAL A 93 -5.38 10.40 42.87
N ALA A 94 -6.47 10.59 42.15
CA ALA A 94 -6.84 11.92 41.67
C ALA A 94 -7.49 12.70 42.83
N VAL A 95 -6.85 13.76 43.28
CA VAL A 95 -7.39 14.65 44.30
C VAL A 95 -8.40 15.64 43.69
N VAL A 96 -9.20 16.31 44.53
CA VAL A 96 -10.16 17.32 44.05
C VAL A 96 -9.41 18.41 43.28
N GLY A 97 -9.83 18.66 42.04
CA GLY A 97 -9.17 19.62 41.12
C GLY A 97 -8.29 18.97 40.06
N SER A 98 -7.93 17.69 40.21
CA SER A 98 -7.16 16.92 39.24
C SER A 98 -7.84 16.90 37.85
N VAL A 99 -7.00 16.80 36.82
CA VAL A 99 -7.42 16.62 35.44
C VAL A 99 -6.95 15.25 34.97
N LEU A 100 -7.85 14.49 34.38
CA LEU A 100 -7.57 13.17 33.77
C LEU A 100 -7.74 13.23 32.25
N PRO A 101 -6.90 12.56 31.48
CA PRO A 101 -7.00 12.53 30.04
C PRO A 101 -8.28 11.81 29.56
N PRO A 102 -8.60 11.88 28.26
CA PRO A 102 -9.65 11.04 27.67
C PRO A 102 -9.41 9.56 27.96
N SER A 103 -10.47 8.85 28.34
CA SER A 103 -10.47 7.42 28.61
C SER A 103 -11.74 6.77 28.04
N GLU A 104 -11.82 5.44 28.02
CA GLU A 104 -13.02 4.74 27.53
C GLU A 104 -14.30 5.19 28.26
N ARG A 105 -14.20 5.43 29.57
CA ARG A 105 -15.34 5.87 30.39
C ARG A 105 -15.62 7.37 30.27
N ASN A 106 -14.61 8.19 29.99
CA ASN A 106 -14.70 9.64 29.90
C ASN A 106 -13.98 10.14 28.62
N PRO A 107 -14.61 10.03 27.43
CA PRO A 107 -13.96 10.36 26.14
C PRO A 107 -13.51 11.83 25.99
N GLN A 108 -14.00 12.74 26.83
CA GLN A 108 -13.61 14.15 26.83
C GLN A 108 -12.62 14.50 27.96
N GLY A 109 -12.15 13.50 28.70
CA GLY A 109 -11.37 13.70 29.93
C GLY A 109 -12.28 14.12 31.10
N LEU A 110 -11.68 14.19 32.27
CA LEU A 110 -12.42 14.49 33.50
C LEU A 110 -11.66 15.51 34.37
N LYS A 111 -12.31 16.60 34.76
CA LYS A 111 -11.86 17.45 35.85
C LYS A 111 -12.57 17.07 37.13
N LEU A 112 -11.82 16.53 38.10
CA LEU A 112 -12.40 15.96 39.30
C LEU A 112 -12.95 17.02 40.24
N LYS A 113 -14.16 16.76 40.72
CA LYS A 113 -14.84 17.56 41.74
C LYS A 113 -15.16 16.67 42.94
N LYS A 114 -15.31 17.28 44.12
CA LYS A 114 -15.87 16.57 45.28
C LYS A 114 -17.20 15.93 44.89
N ALA A 115 -17.36 14.65 45.15
CA ALA A 115 -18.56 13.88 44.86
C ALA A 115 -19.26 13.43 46.15
N LYS A 116 -20.58 13.24 46.07
CA LYS A 116 -21.34 12.62 47.14
C LYS A 116 -21.99 11.37 46.58
N MET A 117 -21.67 10.21 47.18
CA MET A 117 -22.16 8.92 46.74
C MET A 117 -22.96 8.26 47.88
N ARG A 118 -24.25 8.06 47.66
CA ARG A 118 -25.20 7.47 48.62
C ARG A 118 -25.06 8.02 50.06
N GLY A 119 -24.92 9.36 50.17
CA GLY A 119 -24.89 10.04 51.47
C GLY A 119 -23.49 10.31 52.04
N LEU A 120 -22.44 9.62 51.61
CA LEU A 120 -21.05 9.86 51.99
C LEU A 120 -20.29 10.74 50.97
N ASP A 121 -19.39 11.57 51.44
CA ASP A 121 -18.55 12.44 50.62
C ASP A 121 -17.32 11.71 50.18
N SER A 122 -16.96 11.84 48.87
CA SER A 122 -15.68 11.39 48.31
C SER A 122 -14.81 12.60 47.97
N PHE A 123 -13.60 12.66 48.50
CA PHE A 123 -12.66 13.76 48.32
C PHE A 123 -11.60 13.48 47.29
N GLY A 124 -11.85 12.53 46.41
CA GLY A 124 -10.94 12.09 45.35
C GLY A 124 -11.51 10.91 44.59
N MET A 125 -10.67 10.35 43.69
CA MET A 125 -10.96 9.16 42.95
C MET A 125 -9.72 8.29 42.86
N LEU A 126 -9.84 6.96 43.02
CA LEU A 126 -8.80 6.02 42.72
C LEU A 126 -8.80 5.79 41.21
N CYS A 127 -7.63 5.75 40.60
CA CYS A 127 -7.52 5.67 39.15
C CYS A 127 -7.17 4.26 38.65
N SER A 128 -7.83 3.84 37.55
CA SER A 128 -7.43 2.72 36.75
C SER A 128 -6.31 3.13 35.79
N ALA A 129 -5.67 2.14 35.13
CA ALA A 129 -4.65 2.42 34.13
C ALA A 129 -5.19 3.22 32.92
N ASP A 130 -6.42 2.92 32.48
CA ASP A 130 -7.09 3.65 31.40
C ASP A 130 -7.30 5.15 31.75
N GLU A 131 -7.68 5.43 33.00
CA GLU A 131 -7.85 6.81 33.48
C GLU A 131 -6.51 7.56 33.62
N LEU A 132 -5.38 6.85 33.69
CA LEU A 132 -4.03 7.41 33.67
C LEU A 132 -3.49 7.58 32.22
N GLY A 133 -4.26 7.16 31.20
CA GLY A 133 -3.86 7.23 29.80
C GLY A 133 -2.90 6.11 29.37
N ILE A 134 -2.84 4.98 30.10
CA ILE A 134 -2.00 3.83 29.75
C ILE A 134 -2.83 2.86 28.91
N GLU A 135 -2.33 2.55 27.71
CA GLU A 135 -3.02 1.65 26.78
C GLU A 135 -3.13 0.23 27.33
N SER A 136 -4.32 -0.35 27.25
CA SER A 136 -4.62 -1.70 27.74
C SER A 136 -3.70 -2.80 27.19
N LYS A 137 -3.21 -2.64 25.93
CA LYS A 137 -2.27 -3.59 25.30
C LYS A 137 -0.91 -3.66 26.01
N LEU A 138 -0.49 -2.60 26.73
CA LEU A 138 0.78 -2.49 27.45
C LEU A 138 0.71 -3.00 28.90
N LEU A 139 -0.43 -3.51 29.32
CA LEU A 139 -0.70 -3.97 30.66
C LEU A 139 -0.76 -5.50 30.74
N LEU A 140 -0.33 -6.06 31.88
CA LEU A 140 -0.61 -7.43 32.23
C LEU A 140 -2.12 -7.66 32.40
N PRO A 141 -2.63 -8.89 32.19
CA PRO A 141 -4.07 -9.17 32.28
C PRO A 141 -4.72 -8.71 33.59
N GLU A 142 -4.03 -8.89 34.72
CA GLU A 142 -4.46 -8.48 36.05
C GLU A 142 -4.53 -6.98 36.26
N GLN A 143 -3.74 -6.20 35.52
CA GLN A 143 -3.69 -4.74 35.58
C GLN A 143 -4.74 -4.03 34.71
N ARG A 144 -5.42 -4.78 33.83
CA ARG A 144 -6.36 -4.20 32.85
C ARG A 144 -7.70 -3.80 33.48
N ASN A 145 -8.05 -4.43 34.59
CA ASN A 145 -9.34 -4.22 35.24
C ASN A 145 -9.17 -3.73 36.68
N GLY A 146 -10.00 -2.76 37.08
CA GLY A 146 -9.97 -2.22 38.42
C GLY A 146 -8.96 -1.08 38.58
N ILE A 147 -8.61 -0.77 39.82
CA ILE A 147 -7.63 0.27 40.18
C ILE A 147 -6.22 -0.25 39.89
N PHE A 148 -5.37 0.65 39.42
CA PHE A 148 -3.96 0.32 39.18
C PHE A 148 -3.20 0.23 40.51
N ILE A 149 -2.83 -0.98 40.95
CA ILE A 149 -2.10 -1.22 42.20
C ILE A 149 -0.61 -1.03 41.92
N LEU A 150 0.03 -0.17 42.70
CA LEU A 150 1.47 0.11 42.63
C LEU A 150 2.26 -0.83 43.54
N PRO A 151 3.58 -1.05 43.29
CA PRO A 151 4.47 -1.83 44.17
C PRO A 151 4.47 -1.28 45.59
N GLU A 152 4.61 -2.18 46.60
CA GLU A 152 4.56 -1.84 48.03
C GLU A 152 5.61 -0.81 48.48
N ASN A 153 6.74 -0.73 47.80
CA ASN A 153 7.83 0.19 48.06
C ASN A 153 7.68 1.55 47.36
N THR A 154 6.55 1.81 46.69
CA THR A 154 6.33 3.08 45.98
C THR A 154 6.19 4.22 47.02
N PRO A 155 6.91 5.35 46.87
CA PRO A 155 6.75 6.50 47.75
C PRO A 155 5.34 7.07 47.66
N ILE A 156 4.72 7.43 48.81
CA ILE A 156 3.40 8.06 48.85
C ILE A 156 3.48 9.58 48.75
N GLY A 157 2.44 10.22 48.20
CA GLY A 157 2.38 11.67 48.01
C GLY A 157 3.20 12.21 46.84
N VAL A 158 3.70 11.35 45.96
CA VAL A 158 4.49 11.69 44.76
C VAL A 158 3.58 11.79 43.57
N ASP A 159 3.88 12.68 42.63
CA ASP A 159 3.15 12.77 41.36
C ASP A 159 3.25 11.43 40.58
N ILE A 160 2.11 10.92 40.17
CA ILE A 160 2.00 9.63 39.48
C ILE A 160 2.77 9.64 38.18
N LYS A 161 2.90 10.77 37.49
CA LYS A 161 3.67 10.87 36.25
C LYS A 161 5.14 10.50 36.49
N THR A 162 5.72 10.97 37.51
CA THR A 162 7.10 10.67 37.90
C THR A 162 7.24 9.19 38.30
N VAL A 163 6.26 8.63 39.00
CA VAL A 163 6.28 7.22 39.42
C VAL A 163 6.18 6.29 38.23
N LEU A 164 5.32 6.59 37.24
CA LEU A 164 5.08 5.73 36.07
C LEU A 164 5.89 6.14 34.82
N GLY A 165 6.73 7.20 34.89
CA GLY A 165 7.49 7.71 33.75
C GLY A 165 6.61 8.33 32.66
N LEU A 166 5.46 8.91 33.08
CA LEU A 166 4.53 9.58 32.16
C LEU A 166 4.92 11.06 31.92
N ASP A 167 6.02 11.51 32.43
CA ASP A 167 6.65 12.80 32.17
C ASP A 167 7.66 12.75 30.99
N ASP A 168 7.83 11.60 30.39
CA ASP A 168 8.69 11.40 29.22
C ASP A 168 8.01 11.86 27.89
N THR A 169 8.85 12.07 26.89
CA THR A 169 8.44 12.36 25.51
C THR A 169 8.90 11.22 24.62
N VAL A 170 7.98 10.67 23.84
CA VAL A 170 8.26 9.62 22.87
C VAL A 170 8.25 10.23 21.47
N ILE A 171 9.34 10.00 20.75
CA ILE A 171 9.50 10.41 19.35
C ILE A 171 9.30 9.17 18.47
N ASP A 172 8.34 9.20 17.57
CA ASP A 172 8.18 8.15 16.56
C ASP A 172 8.94 8.55 15.29
N ILE A 173 9.89 7.69 14.90
CA ILE A 173 10.79 7.93 13.77
C ILE A 173 10.47 6.89 12.71
N ASP A 174 10.10 7.34 11.50
CA ASP A 174 9.95 6.46 10.34
C ASP A 174 11.31 6.20 9.72
N LEU A 175 11.71 4.92 9.73
CA LEU A 175 13.03 4.49 9.31
C LEU A 175 12.96 3.91 7.90
N THR A 176 13.77 4.46 7.01
CA THR A 176 14.02 3.90 5.70
C THR A 176 14.62 2.49 5.81
N SER A 177 14.47 1.67 4.78
CA SER A 177 14.89 0.26 4.82
C SER A 177 16.41 0.08 4.94
N ASN A 178 17.21 1.06 4.52
CA ASN A 178 18.68 1.05 4.62
C ASN A 178 19.18 1.40 6.03
N ARG A 179 18.38 2.10 6.86
CA ARG A 179 18.80 2.55 8.19
C ARG A 179 18.43 1.54 9.30
N ALA A 180 18.84 0.27 9.11
CA ALA A 180 18.67 -0.79 10.11
C ALA A 180 19.33 -0.47 11.45
N ASP A 181 20.46 0.22 11.44
CA ASP A 181 21.22 0.68 12.62
C ASP A 181 20.37 1.54 13.56
N CYS A 182 19.52 2.42 13.00
CA CYS A 182 18.63 3.31 13.75
C CYS A 182 17.39 2.60 14.30
N PHE A 183 17.20 1.29 14.04
CA PHE A 183 16.13 0.51 14.66
C PHE A 183 16.47 0.10 16.10
N SER A 184 17.23 0.97 16.80
CA SER A 184 17.67 0.83 18.18
C SER A 184 17.92 2.20 18.83
N ILE A 185 17.81 2.25 20.16
CA ILE A 185 18.08 3.48 20.94
C ILE A 185 19.54 3.93 20.77
N ILE A 186 20.49 2.99 20.80
CA ILE A 186 21.93 3.29 20.59
C ILE A 186 22.20 3.77 19.17
N GLY A 187 21.54 3.21 18.15
CA GLY A 187 21.67 3.68 16.77
C GLY A 187 21.22 5.12 16.62
N LEU A 188 20.03 5.46 17.17
CA LEU A 188 19.54 6.83 17.20
C LEU A 188 20.45 7.75 18.04
N ALA A 189 20.98 7.27 19.15
CA ALA A 189 21.90 8.03 19.97
C ALA A 189 23.23 8.34 19.23
N ARG A 190 23.72 7.43 18.37
CA ARG A 190 24.88 7.70 17.50
C ARG A 190 24.61 8.83 16.52
N GLU A 191 23.46 8.80 15.85
CA GLU A 191 23.04 9.88 14.96
C GLU A 191 22.91 11.22 15.70
N ILE A 192 22.23 11.22 16.84
CA ILE A 192 22.09 12.43 17.67
C ILE A 192 23.45 12.94 18.14
N SER A 193 24.37 12.05 18.51
CA SER A 193 25.75 12.40 18.87
C SER A 193 26.47 13.07 17.69
N ALA A 194 26.35 12.54 16.48
CA ALA A 194 26.96 13.11 15.29
C ALA A 194 26.37 14.48 14.94
N ILE A 195 25.04 14.64 15.07
CA ILE A 195 24.30 15.88 14.79
C ILE A 195 24.62 16.99 15.81
N THR A 196 24.67 16.64 17.11
CA THR A 196 24.83 17.62 18.20
C THR A 196 26.29 17.86 18.55
N GLY A 197 27.20 16.94 18.17
CA GLY A 197 28.61 16.94 18.61
C GLY A 197 28.81 16.50 20.05
N CYS A 198 27.76 16.05 20.76
CA CYS A 198 27.86 15.53 22.11
C CYS A 198 28.40 14.10 22.12
N PRO A 199 29.26 13.73 23.08
CA PRO A 199 29.86 12.39 23.11
C PRO A 199 28.80 11.33 23.42
N LEU A 200 28.92 10.16 22.72
CA LEU A 200 28.12 8.98 22.99
C LEU A 200 28.67 8.24 24.23
N LYS A 201 27.78 7.85 25.14
CA LYS A 201 28.04 7.01 26.28
C LYS A 201 27.52 5.61 26.03
N MET A 202 28.37 4.60 26.04
CA MET A 202 27.93 3.22 25.87
C MET A 202 27.48 2.62 27.21
N PRO A 203 26.46 1.73 27.20
CA PRO A 203 26.03 1.06 28.44
C PRO A 203 27.08 0.08 28.95
N ALA A 204 27.04 -0.21 30.27
CA ALA A 204 27.89 -1.22 30.87
C ALA A 204 27.52 -2.63 30.39
N MET A 205 28.52 -3.46 30.10
CA MET A 205 28.36 -4.81 29.56
C MET A 205 29.27 -5.81 30.29
N ASP A 206 29.81 -5.42 31.45
CA ASP A 206 30.72 -6.27 32.25
C ASP A 206 29.93 -7.43 32.88
N VAL A 207 30.44 -8.64 32.74
CA VAL A 207 29.82 -9.86 33.28
C VAL A 207 30.73 -10.46 34.33
N LYS A 208 30.18 -10.82 35.47
CA LYS A 208 30.98 -11.32 36.63
C LYS A 208 31.42 -12.77 36.47
N GLU A 209 30.74 -13.58 35.67
CA GLU A 209 30.99 -15.01 35.45
C GLU A 209 31.28 -15.79 36.78
N ALA A 210 30.41 -15.63 37.74
CA ALA A 210 30.59 -16.16 39.11
C ALA A 210 30.14 -17.62 39.29
N ALA A 211 29.32 -18.16 38.35
CA ALA A 211 28.87 -19.55 38.44
C ALA A 211 30.00 -20.55 38.23
N ALA A 212 30.01 -21.62 39.00
CA ALA A 212 30.99 -22.70 38.82
C ALA A 212 30.66 -23.52 37.56
N GLY A 213 31.66 -23.69 36.68
CA GLY A 213 31.55 -24.42 35.42
C GLY A 213 31.65 -23.51 34.17
N LYS A 214 31.52 -24.09 33.02
CA LYS A 214 31.57 -23.40 31.73
C LYS A 214 30.25 -23.50 30.99
N ALA A 215 29.90 -22.49 30.22
CA ALA A 215 28.72 -22.52 29.38
C ALA A 215 28.69 -23.72 28.42
N SER A 216 29.87 -24.15 27.93
CA SER A 216 30.02 -25.33 27.08
C SER A 216 29.63 -26.68 27.73
N ASP A 217 29.52 -26.72 29.07
CA ASP A 217 29.06 -27.92 29.77
C ASP A 217 27.53 -28.05 29.74
N TYR A 218 26.81 -26.97 29.40
CA TYR A 218 25.36 -26.84 29.40
C TYR A 218 24.71 -26.69 28.03
N VAL A 219 25.45 -26.21 27.03
CA VAL A 219 24.97 -26.01 25.68
C VAL A 219 26.05 -26.25 24.64
N ASN A 220 25.65 -26.86 23.52
CA ASN A 220 26.42 -26.92 22.30
C ASN A 220 25.62 -26.27 21.16
N VAL A 221 26.31 -25.66 20.20
CA VAL A 221 25.69 -24.91 19.12
C VAL A 221 26.19 -25.40 17.77
N LYS A 222 25.28 -25.59 16.83
CA LYS A 222 25.59 -25.95 15.44
C LYS A 222 24.80 -25.11 14.45
N ILE A 223 25.43 -24.77 13.33
CA ILE A 223 24.76 -24.16 12.18
C ILE A 223 24.87 -25.15 11.01
N ASP A 224 23.75 -25.79 10.66
CA ASP A 224 23.67 -26.70 9.51
C ASP A 224 23.29 -25.95 8.20
N ALA A 225 22.84 -24.69 8.31
CA ALA A 225 22.48 -23.82 7.18
C ALA A 225 23.24 -22.48 7.27
N PRO A 226 24.55 -22.44 7.01
CA PRO A 226 25.36 -21.22 7.16
C PRO A 226 24.94 -20.09 6.22
N GLU A 227 24.34 -20.39 5.08
CA GLU A 227 23.80 -19.41 4.15
C GLU A 227 22.55 -18.68 4.68
N LEU A 228 21.92 -19.22 5.73
CA LEU A 228 20.72 -18.64 6.36
C LEU A 228 20.97 -18.06 7.74
N CYS A 229 22.08 -18.47 8.40
CA CYS A 229 22.51 -17.96 9.68
C CYS A 229 24.03 -17.82 9.69
N SER A 230 24.52 -16.59 9.72
CA SER A 230 25.96 -16.31 9.68
C SER A 230 26.63 -16.48 11.04
N ARG A 231 25.92 -16.25 12.14
CA ARG A 231 26.38 -16.38 13.51
C ARG A 231 25.26 -16.79 14.44
N PHE A 232 25.55 -17.67 15.38
CA PHE A 232 24.65 -18.05 16.48
C PHE A 232 25.45 -18.19 17.75
N ALA A 233 25.22 -17.32 18.72
CA ALA A 233 25.96 -17.25 19.96
C ALA A 233 25.02 -17.41 21.16
N THR A 234 25.50 -18.05 22.22
CA THR A 234 24.72 -18.33 23.44
C THR A 234 25.53 -18.07 24.70
N ARG A 235 24.84 -17.62 25.75
CA ARG A 235 25.36 -17.50 27.11
C ARG A 235 24.43 -18.21 28.08
N VAL A 236 24.96 -18.84 29.10
CA VAL A 236 24.19 -19.65 30.06
C VAL A 236 24.13 -18.95 31.41
N LEU A 237 22.93 -18.84 31.95
CA LEU A 237 22.66 -18.28 33.29
C LEU A 237 22.16 -19.38 34.19
N LYS A 238 22.66 -19.39 35.43
CA LYS A 238 22.39 -20.39 36.46
C LYS A 238 21.52 -19.78 37.59
N ASP A 239 20.72 -20.63 38.20
CA ASP A 239 19.92 -20.31 39.39
C ASP A 239 19.07 -19.04 39.18
N ILE A 240 18.46 -18.90 37.98
CA ILE A 240 17.64 -17.74 37.64
C ILE A 240 16.43 -17.64 38.56
N LYS A 241 16.17 -16.43 39.04
CA LYS A 241 14.97 -16.09 39.79
C LYS A 241 14.04 -15.29 38.87
N ILE A 242 12.93 -15.89 38.50
CA ILE A 242 11.92 -15.20 37.70
C ILE A 242 11.16 -14.24 38.60
N MET A 243 11.14 -12.98 38.25
CA MET A 243 10.47 -11.91 39.00
C MET A 243 10.06 -10.78 38.06
N PRO A 244 9.20 -9.85 38.46
CA PRO A 244 8.98 -8.61 37.69
C PRO A 244 10.30 -7.84 37.47
N SER A 245 10.47 -7.29 36.30
CA SER A 245 11.59 -6.41 36.00
C SER A 245 11.50 -5.09 36.81
N PRO A 246 12.61 -4.39 37.04
CA PRO A 246 12.59 -3.10 37.72
C PRO A 246 11.71 -2.07 37.02
N GLU A 247 11.06 -1.19 37.76
CA GLU A 247 10.11 -0.20 37.22
C GLU A 247 10.74 0.71 36.15
N TRP A 248 12.02 1.09 36.30
CA TRP A 248 12.70 1.89 35.28
C TRP A 248 12.81 1.17 33.94
N MET A 249 12.95 -0.15 33.91
CA MET A 249 12.97 -0.96 32.71
C MET A 249 11.56 -1.08 32.12
N GLN A 250 10.56 -1.36 32.96
CA GLN A 250 9.16 -1.46 32.54
C GLN A 250 8.67 -0.15 31.89
N ARG A 251 9.03 1.01 32.46
CA ARG A 251 8.66 2.33 31.89
C ARG A 251 9.20 2.49 30.49
N ARG A 252 10.48 2.19 30.25
CA ARG A 252 11.11 2.30 28.94
C ARG A 252 10.51 1.35 27.93
N LEU A 253 10.23 0.11 28.33
CA LEU A 253 9.54 -0.86 27.47
C LEU A 253 8.16 -0.34 27.09
N ARG A 254 7.35 0.13 28.05
CA ARG A 254 6.03 0.70 27.78
C ARG A 254 6.11 1.94 26.88
N ALA A 255 7.05 2.84 27.10
CA ALA A 255 7.27 4.02 26.27
C ALA A 255 7.59 3.64 24.80
N CYS A 256 8.29 2.53 24.60
CA CYS A 256 8.58 1.98 23.27
C CYS A 256 7.53 0.99 22.76
N GLY A 257 6.34 0.91 23.37
CA GLY A 257 5.23 0.08 22.90
C GLY A 257 5.34 -1.42 23.23
N VAL A 258 6.27 -1.81 24.12
CA VAL A 258 6.48 -3.21 24.52
C VAL A 258 5.89 -3.46 25.90
N ARG A 259 5.09 -4.53 26.02
CA ARG A 259 4.48 -4.93 27.29
C ARG A 259 5.49 -5.67 28.17
N PRO A 260 5.76 -5.23 29.40
CA PRO A 260 6.55 -5.98 30.39
C PRO A 260 5.90 -7.32 30.73
N ILE A 261 6.70 -8.36 30.99
CA ILE A 261 6.22 -9.72 31.32
C ILE A 261 6.98 -10.25 32.54
N SER A 262 8.29 -10.49 32.41
CA SER A 262 9.17 -10.96 33.49
C SER A 262 10.59 -10.44 33.23
N ASN A 263 11.44 -10.44 34.26
CA ASN A 263 12.80 -9.94 34.14
C ASN A 263 13.59 -10.53 32.97
N VAL A 264 13.49 -11.82 32.69
CA VAL A 264 14.22 -12.47 31.59
C VAL A 264 13.70 -12.00 30.23
N VAL A 265 12.38 -12.05 30.04
CA VAL A 265 11.74 -11.63 28.79
C VAL A 265 11.91 -10.13 28.56
N ASP A 266 11.78 -9.33 29.62
CA ASP A 266 11.91 -7.88 29.57
C ASP A 266 13.35 -7.48 29.25
N VAL A 267 14.36 -8.16 29.80
CA VAL A 267 15.76 -7.92 29.46
C VAL A 267 16.05 -8.25 28.00
N THR A 268 15.53 -9.36 27.45
CA THR A 268 15.72 -9.66 26.01
C THR A 268 15.09 -8.61 25.12
N ASN A 269 13.88 -8.14 25.45
CA ASN A 269 13.20 -7.04 24.74
C ASN A 269 13.92 -5.71 24.92
N TYR A 270 14.39 -5.42 26.14
CA TYR A 270 15.14 -4.20 26.43
C TYR A 270 16.44 -4.12 25.62
N VAL A 271 17.23 -5.18 25.60
CA VAL A 271 18.49 -5.24 24.82
C VAL A 271 18.21 -5.16 23.31
N MET A 272 17.15 -5.78 22.84
CA MET A 272 16.71 -5.64 21.44
C MET A 272 16.39 -4.19 21.08
N LEU A 273 15.66 -3.46 21.93
CA LEU A 273 15.38 -2.04 21.71
C LEU A 273 16.62 -1.17 21.91
N GLU A 274 17.47 -1.47 22.89
CA GLU A 274 18.66 -0.73 23.23
C GLU A 274 19.73 -0.83 22.14
N LEU A 275 20.12 -2.06 21.77
CA LEU A 275 21.26 -2.36 20.88
C LEU A 275 20.84 -2.74 19.44
N GLY A 276 19.57 -3.03 19.20
CA GLY A 276 19.08 -3.48 17.89
C GLY A 276 19.24 -4.97 17.63
N GLN A 277 19.75 -5.75 18.61
CA GLN A 277 19.95 -7.18 18.50
C GLN A 277 18.78 -7.95 19.13
N PRO A 278 17.90 -8.61 18.33
CA PRO A 278 16.87 -9.47 18.89
C PRO A 278 17.52 -10.67 19.61
N MET A 279 16.95 -11.00 20.75
CA MET A 279 17.42 -12.09 21.59
C MET A 279 16.30 -13.06 21.90
N HIS A 280 16.67 -14.29 22.21
CA HIS A 280 15.73 -15.28 22.76
C HIS A 280 16.31 -15.94 24.03
N ALA A 281 15.43 -16.43 24.87
CA ALA A 281 15.77 -17.13 26.10
C ALA A 281 15.10 -18.49 26.12
N TYR A 282 15.89 -19.55 26.30
CA TYR A 282 15.40 -20.93 26.43
C TYR A 282 15.53 -21.39 27.87
N ASP A 283 14.56 -22.18 28.33
CA ASP A 283 14.70 -23.02 29.53
C ASP A 283 15.73 -24.13 29.21
N ALA A 284 16.94 -24.05 29.77
CA ALA A 284 18.04 -24.94 29.48
C ALA A 284 17.71 -26.43 29.78
N ASP A 285 16.86 -26.67 30.78
CA ASP A 285 16.50 -28.02 31.21
C ASP A 285 15.47 -28.67 30.24
N LYS A 286 14.85 -27.86 29.35
CA LYS A 286 13.92 -28.35 28.32
C LYS A 286 14.56 -28.53 26.94
N VAL A 287 15.85 -28.15 26.77
CA VAL A 287 16.59 -28.32 25.52
C VAL A 287 17.19 -29.73 25.44
N ALA A 288 16.60 -30.58 24.61
CA ALA A 288 17.04 -31.96 24.46
C ALA A 288 18.47 -32.08 23.96
N GLY A 289 19.27 -32.93 24.61
CA GLY A 289 20.68 -33.17 24.26
C GLY A 289 21.58 -31.99 24.49
N HIS A 290 21.16 -30.94 25.21
CA HIS A 290 21.92 -29.71 25.46
C HIS A 290 22.54 -29.14 24.17
N THR A 291 21.81 -29.20 23.06
CA THR A 291 22.31 -28.78 21.75
C THR A 291 21.26 -27.94 21.04
N LEU A 292 21.65 -26.77 20.54
CA LEU A 292 20.85 -25.94 19.67
C LEU A 292 21.41 -26.01 18.24
N ILE A 293 20.54 -26.33 17.29
CA ILE A 293 20.90 -26.55 15.88
C ILE A 293 20.10 -25.59 14.99
N VAL A 294 20.77 -24.68 14.32
CA VAL A 294 20.16 -23.82 13.31
C VAL A 294 20.12 -24.59 11.99
N ARG A 295 18.96 -24.88 11.49
CA ARG A 295 18.75 -25.67 10.29
C ARG A 295 17.56 -25.18 9.46
N ARG A 296 17.43 -25.69 8.25
CA ARG A 296 16.18 -25.57 7.50
C ARG A 296 15.09 -26.42 8.17
N ALA A 297 13.85 -25.91 8.15
CA ALA A 297 12.70 -26.72 8.52
C ALA A 297 12.53 -27.91 7.55
N GLN A 298 11.96 -29.01 8.02
CA GLN A 298 11.48 -30.05 7.15
C GLN A 298 10.13 -29.64 6.52
N GLU A 299 9.84 -30.16 5.34
CA GLU A 299 8.56 -29.88 4.69
C GLU A 299 7.41 -30.47 5.50
N GLY A 300 6.43 -29.63 5.88
CA GLY A 300 5.31 -30.03 6.73
C GLY A 300 5.65 -30.16 8.22
N GLU A 301 6.85 -29.73 8.66
CA GLU A 301 7.23 -29.73 10.08
C GLU A 301 6.30 -28.81 10.87
N LYS A 302 5.83 -29.27 12.02
CA LYS A 302 4.91 -28.52 12.88
C LYS A 302 5.63 -27.94 14.09
N LEU A 303 5.35 -26.67 14.36
CA LEU A 303 5.86 -25.93 15.51
C LEU A 303 4.72 -25.17 16.19
N VAL A 304 4.57 -25.31 17.49
CA VAL A 304 3.70 -24.42 18.29
C VAL A 304 4.55 -23.25 18.78
N THR A 305 4.21 -22.03 18.32
CA THR A 305 4.89 -20.81 18.69
C THR A 305 4.39 -20.22 20.01
N LEU A 306 5.11 -19.26 20.62
CA LEU A 306 4.78 -18.63 21.91
C LEU A 306 3.39 -17.99 21.96
N ASP A 307 2.77 -17.69 20.81
CA ASP A 307 1.37 -17.22 20.73
C ASP A 307 0.33 -18.36 20.83
N GLY A 308 0.77 -19.61 21.08
CA GLY A 308 -0.06 -20.79 21.21
C GLY A 308 -0.61 -21.36 19.90
N LYS A 309 -0.16 -20.87 18.74
CA LYS A 309 -0.64 -21.33 17.43
C LYS A 309 0.30 -22.39 16.84
N GLU A 310 -0.29 -23.48 16.35
CA GLU A 310 0.44 -24.47 15.55
C GLU A 310 0.67 -23.90 14.14
N ARG A 311 1.92 -24.02 13.67
CA ARG A 311 2.33 -23.55 12.35
C ARG A 311 2.97 -24.69 11.59
N GLU A 312 2.58 -24.83 10.33
CA GLU A 312 3.18 -25.75 9.39
C GLU A 312 4.30 -25.04 8.63
N LEU A 313 5.50 -25.61 8.66
CA LEU A 313 6.70 -25.02 8.13
C LEU A 313 7.07 -25.64 6.80
N THR A 314 7.79 -24.89 5.99
CA THR A 314 8.34 -25.34 4.70
C THR A 314 9.86 -25.35 4.75
N SER A 315 10.51 -26.09 3.86
CA SER A 315 11.95 -26.19 3.73
C SER A 315 12.66 -24.86 3.40
N ALA A 316 11.91 -23.81 3.03
CA ALA A 316 12.43 -22.46 2.84
C ALA A 316 12.61 -21.68 4.16
N MET A 317 12.07 -22.17 5.28
CA MET A 317 12.08 -21.52 6.58
C MET A 317 13.24 -22.01 7.45
N ILE A 318 13.68 -21.15 8.38
CA ILE A 318 14.73 -21.44 9.34
C ILE A 318 14.10 -21.89 10.65
N THR A 319 14.57 -23.00 11.19
CA THR A 319 14.23 -23.43 12.56
C THR A 319 15.49 -23.50 13.42
N ILE A 320 15.29 -23.21 14.71
CA ILE A 320 16.24 -23.56 15.75
C ILE A 320 15.67 -24.81 16.40
N GLY A 321 16.37 -25.94 16.25
CA GLY A 321 15.98 -27.21 16.83
C GLY A 321 16.89 -27.57 18.00
N ASP A 322 16.40 -28.50 18.84
CA ASP A 322 17.23 -29.25 19.74
C ASP A 322 17.60 -30.61 19.12
N ALA A 323 18.11 -31.56 19.89
CA ALA A 323 18.45 -32.88 19.39
C ALA A 323 17.25 -33.70 18.88
N GLU A 324 16.01 -33.33 19.20
CA GLU A 324 14.81 -34.12 18.93
C GLU A 324 13.80 -33.38 18.01
N LYS A 325 13.61 -32.06 18.19
CA LYS A 325 12.53 -31.31 17.59
C LYS A 325 12.86 -29.83 17.33
N ALA A 326 11.97 -29.12 16.68
CA ALA A 326 12.06 -27.67 16.54
C ALA A 326 11.72 -26.98 17.87
N ALA A 327 12.59 -26.09 18.33
CA ALA A 327 12.46 -25.29 19.54
C ALA A 327 12.03 -23.85 19.23
N GLY A 328 12.18 -23.39 17.98
CA GLY A 328 11.82 -22.03 17.59
C GLY A 328 11.83 -21.80 16.08
N LEU A 329 11.13 -20.76 15.63
CA LEU A 329 11.17 -20.25 14.27
C LEU A 329 12.21 -19.14 14.20
N GLY A 330 13.36 -19.45 13.57
CA GLY A 330 14.54 -18.59 13.59
C GLY A 330 14.23 -17.15 13.15
N GLY A 331 14.58 -16.19 13.98
CA GLY A 331 14.43 -14.75 13.74
C GLY A 331 12.99 -14.22 13.71
N VAL A 332 11.97 -15.05 13.99
CA VAL A 332 10.56 -14.62 13.96
C VAL A 332 9.89 -14.78 15.31
N MET A 333 9.83 -16.02 15.88
CA MET A 333 9.19 -16.28 17.16
C MET A 333 9.67 -17.60 17.78
N GLY A 334 9.94 -17.58 19.08
CA GLY A 334 10.29 -18.78 19.85
C GLY A 334 9.17 -19.83 19.89
N GLY A 335 9.54 -21.06 20.19
CA GLY A 335 8.61 -22.17 20.39
C GLY A 335 8.15 -22.27 21.84
N LEU A 336 6.91 -22.71 22.04
CA LEU A 336 6.27 -22.84 23.36
C LEU A 336 6.97 -23.88 24.26
N LEU A 337 7.57 -24.92 23.66
CA LEU A 337 8.13 -26.07 24.42
C LEU A 337 9.35 -25.71 25.26
N THR A 338 10.12 -24.71 24.86
CA THR A 338 11.34 -24.27 25.56
C THR A 338 11.16 -22.91 26.23
N GLU A 339 9.90 -22.48 26.41
CA GLU A 339 9.56 -21.21 27.06
C GLU A 339 10.06 -21.18 28.49
N VAL A 340 10.59 -20.00 28.85
CA VAL A 340 10.96 -19.66 30.24
C VAL A 340 9.69 -19.46 31.06
N THR A 341 9.57 -20.17 32.18
CA THR A 341 8.44 -20.12 33.10
C THR A 341 8.92 -19.81 34.52
N ASP A 342 8.00 -19.58 35.45
CA ASP A 342 8.34 -19.32 36.86
C ASP A 342 9.12 -20.47 37.54
N GLU A 343 9.13 -21.67 36.97
CA GLU A 343 9.84 -22.85 37.47
C GLU A 343 11.25 -22.99 36.86
N THR A 344 11.61 -22.18 35.84
CA THR A 344 12.89 -22.23 35.12
C THR A 344 14.04 -21.88 36.08
N LYS A 345 15.10 -22.73 36.10
CA LYS A 345 16.29 -22.54 36.95
C LYS A 345 17.53 -22.13 36.16
N ASN A 346 17.66 -22.65 34.94
CA ASN A 346 18.80 -22.33 34.09
C ASN A 346 18.29 -21.81 32.75
N VAL A 347 18.91 -20.74 32.26
CA VAL A 347 18.50 -20.08 31.01
C VAL A 347 19.65 -20.08 30.02
N ILE A 348 19.39 -20.42 28.77
CA ILE A 348 20.27 -20.16 27.64
C ILE A 348 19.78 -18.90 26.95
N LEU A 349 20.58 -17.85 26.98
CA LEU A 349 20.39 -16.65 26.16
C LEU A 349 20.93 -16.87 24.77
N GLU A 350 20.22 -16.45 23.75
CA GLU A 350 20.58 -16.48 22.34
C GLU A 350 20.75 -15.07 21.78
N ALA A 351 21.79 -14.85 21.00
CA ALA A 351 21.92 -13.77 20.03
C ALA A 351 22.39 -14.37 18.71
N ALA A 352 21.72 -14.03 17.62
CA ALA A 352 22.01 -14.64 16.32
C ALA A 352 21.85 -13.64 15.18
N SER A 353 22.44 -13.95 14.03
CA SER A 353 22.37 -13.16 12.82
C SER A 353 21.84 -14.01 11.68
N PHE A 354 20.57 -13.77 11.31
CA PHE A 354 19.87 -14.51 10.25
C PHE A 354 19.87 -13.74 8.93
N HIS A 355 19.74 -14.46 7.83
CA HIS A 355 19.60 -13.91 6.49
C HIS A 355 18.27 -13.17 6.32
N GLY A 356 18.32 -11.84 6.25
CA GLY A 356 17.14 -10.95 6.25
C GLY A 356 16.06 -11.31 5.23
N PRO A 357 16.39 -11.51 3.93
CA PRO A 357 15.40 -11.92 2.92
C PRO A 357 14.67 -13.22 3.25
N SER A 358 15.32 -14.18 3.94
CA SER A 358 14.68 -15.42 4.38
C SER A 358 13.67 -15.15 5.51
N ILE A 359 14.06 -14.33 6.49
CA ILE A 359 13.16 -13.93 7.59
C ILE A 359 11.93 -13.20 7.05
N ARG A 360 12.13 -12.25 6.13
CA ARG A 360 11.02 -11.52 5.48
C ARG A 360 10.05 -12.45 4.77
N ARG A 361 10.55 -13.43 4.01
CA ARG A 361 9.70 -14.43 3.32
C ARG A 361 8.93 -15.28 4.31
N THR A 362 9.57 -15.76 5.37
CA THR A 362 8.96 -16.56 6.43
C THR A 362 7.86 -15.78 7.15
N SER A 363 8.16 -14.56 7.60
CA SER A 363 7.22 -13.66 8.27
C SER A 363 5.97 -13.40 7.40
N ARG A 364 6.17 -13.13 6.12
CA ARG A 364 5.09 -12.89 5.16
C ARG A 364 4.25 -14.15 4.88
N ALA A 365 4.89 -15.29 4.66
CA ALA A 365 4.22 -16.54 4.37
C ALA A 365 3.31 -17.01 5.52
N LEU A 366 3.75 -16.79 6.76
CA LEU A 366 2.99 -17.16 7.96
C LEU A 366 2.06 -16.05 8.46
N GLY A 367 2.07 -14.85 7.84
CA GLY A 367 1.35 -13.68 8.33
C GLY A 367 1.76 -13.29 9.75
N LEU A 368 3.02 -13.54 10.13
CA LEU A 368 3.55 -13.36 11.49
C LEU A 368 4.68 -12.32 11.48
N ARG A 369 4.37 -11.09 11.87
CA ARG A 369 5.34 -10.03 12.04
C ARG A 369 5.61 -9.81 13.52
N SER A 370 6.88 -9.77 13.91
CA SER A 370 7.35 -9.46 15.26
C SER A 370 8.40 -8.34 15.25
N GLU A 371 8.69 -7.75 16.40
CA GLU A 371 9.78 -6.78 16.57
C GLU A 371 11.15 -7.38 16.17
N ALA A 372 11.35 -8.67 16.44
CA ALA A 372 12.54 -9.39 16.03
C ALA A 372 12.61 -9.53 14.51
N SER A 373 11.52 -10.01 13.86
CA SER A 373 11.51 -10.18 12.40
C SER A 373 11.73 -8.86 11.65
N GLY A 374 11.18 -7.75 12.18
CA GLY A 374 11.37 -6.41 11.62
C GLY A 374 12.83 -5.93 11.64
N ARG A 375 13.63 -6.36 12.62
CA ARG A 375 15.07 -6.06 12.71
C ARG A 375 15.89 -7.00 11.84
N PHE A 376 15.65 -8.30 11.92
CA PHE A 376 16.37 -9.27 11.12
C PHE A 376 16.17 -9.08 9.60
N GLU A 377 14.96 -8.73 9.16
CA GLU A 377 14.70 -8.50 7.72
C GLU A 377 15.49 -7.33 7.14
N ARG A 378 15.84 -6.35 7.97
CA ARG A 378 16.67 -5.19 7.61
C ARG A 378 18.17 -5.45 7.79
N GLY A 379 18.52 -6.45 8.62
CA GLY A 379 19.89 -6.82 8.98
C GLY A 379 20.30 -6.31 10.35
N VAL A 380 21.03 -7.12 11.07
CA VAL A 380 21.60 -6.82 12.40
C VAL A 380 23.14 -6.78 12.34
N ASP A 381 23.77 -6.16 13.35
CA ASP A 381 25.24 -6.10 13.45
C ASP A 381 25.81 -7.44 13.95
N THR A 382 26.15 -8.32 13.03
CA THR A 382 26.64 -9.67 13.31
C THR A 382 27.87 -9.74 14.21
N ILE A 383 28.69 -8.68 14.23
CA ILE A 383 29.94 -8.69 15.01
C ILE A 383 29.64 -8.42 16.51
N ARG A 384 28.52 -7.78 16.81
CA ARG A 384 28.15 -7.36 18.18
C ARG A 384 27.19 -8.28 18.92
N ASP A 385 26.97 -9.51 18.46
CA ASP A 385 26.14 -10.49 19.16
C ASP A 385 26.62 -10.72 20.61
N HIS A 386 27.93 -10.69 20.84
CA HIS A 386 28.52 -10.79 22.18
C HIS A 386 28.15 -9.61 23.09
N ASP A 387 28.09 -8.38 22.55
CA ASP A 387 27.71 -7.19 23.32
C ASP A 387 26.28 -7.34 23.87
N ALA A 388 25.36 -7.87 23.05
CA ALA A 388 23.98 -8.11 23.46
C ALA A 388 23.87 -9.19 24.55
N LEU A 389 24.59 -10.32 24.41
CA LEU A 389 24.62 -11.37 25.42
C LEU A 389 25.21 -10.88 26.73
N ASN A 390 26.30 -10.12 26.66
CA ASN A 390 26.93 -9.52 27.84
C ASN A 390 26.01 -8.50 28.51
N ARG A 391 25.38 -7.62 27.73
CA ARG A 391 24.43 -6.63 28.26
C ARG A 391 23.24 -7.28 28.97
N ALA A 392 22.67 -8.33 28.39
CA ALA A 392 21.57 -9.07 29.00
C ALA A 392 22.00 -9.76 30.32
N ALA A 393 23.16 -10.44 30.32
CA ALA A 393 23.69 -11.05 31.53
C ALA A 393 23.99 -10.01 32.61
N HIS A 394 24.66 -8.90 32.27
CA HIS A 394 24.95 -7.79 33.18
C HIS A 394 23.68 -7.27 33.85
N LEU A 395 22.60 -7.01 33.09
CA LEU A 395 21.33 -6.53 33.66
C LEU A 395 20.69 -7.52 34.62
N LEU A 396 20.72 -8.82 34.31
CA LEU A 396 20.17 -9.86 35.18
C LEU A 396 21.01 -10.07 36.44
N GLU A 397 22.37 -9.97 36.32
CA GLU A 397 23.26 -9.99 37.48
C GLU A 397 23.08 -8.76 38.39
N GLU A 398 22.89 -7.58 37.82
CA GLU A 398 22.63 -6.33 38.58
C GLU A 398 21.33 -6.43 39.39
N MET A 399 20.31 -7.11 38.84
CA MET A 399 19.08 -7.43 39.54
C MET A 399 19.25 -8.50 40.63
N GLY A 400 20.41 -9.16 40.72
CA GLY A 400 20.62 -10.30 41.64
C GLY A 400 19.75 -11.49 41.25
N ALA A 401 19.39 -11.63 39.98
CA ALA A 401 18.47 -12.62 39.49
C ALA A 401 19.18 -13.93 39.06
N CYS A 402 20.50 -13.92 38.80
CA CYS A 402 21.22 -15.11 38.33
C CYS A 402 22.71 -15.03 38.65
N GLU A 403 23.40 -16.16 38.42
CA GLU A 403 24.85 -16.25 38.23
C GLU A 403 25.15 -16.65 36.78
N THR A 404 26.23 -16.09 36.20
CA THR A 404 26.57 -16.38 34.80
C THR A 404 27.72 -17.41 34.75
N PHE A 405 27.56 -18.46 33.94
CA PHE A 405 28.63 -19.40 33.61
C PHE A 405 29.70 -18.74 32.74
N SER A 406 30.96 -19.19 32.88
CA SER A 406 32.02 -18.61 32.11
C SER A 406 31.98 -18.98 30.62
N GLY A 407 32.24 -17.99 29.79
CA GLY A 407 32.39 -18.14 28.35
C GLY A 407 31.05 -17.99 27.59
N ILE A 408 31.21 -17.80 26.30
CA ILE A 408 30.14 -17.79 25.28
C ILE A 408 30.37 -19.03 24.41
N VAL A 409 29.28 -19.73 24.07
CA VAL A 409 29.30 -20.86 23.12
C VAL A 409 28.67 -20.39 21.83
N GLU A 410 29.44 -20.46 20.75
CA GLU A 410 29.00 -19.94 19.46
C GLU A 410 29.39 -20.83 18.28
N ALA A 411 28.66 -20.68 17.19
CA ALA A 411 29.07 -21.11 15.86
C ALA A 411 29.12 -19.87 14.95
N TYR A 412 30.30 -19.62 14.34
CA TYR A 412 30.53 -18.50 13.42
C TYR A 412 31.34 -19.03 12.22
N PRO A 413 30.64 -19.69 11.24
CA PRO A 413 31.33 -20.38 10.16
C PRO A 413 32.19 -19.49 9.27
N GLU A 414 31.75 -18.27 9.02
CA GLU A 414 32.44 -17.29 8.18
C GLU A 414 32.40 -15.92 8.81
N GLU A 415 33.55 -15.41 9.19
CA GLU A 415 33.69 -14.12 9.85
C GLU A 415 33.40 -12.98 8.85
N LEU A 416 32.41 -12.15 9.16
CA LEU A 416 32.10 -10.97 8.38
C LEU A 416 33.11 -9.85 8.66
N LYS A 417 33.68 -9.30 7.57
CA LYS A 417 34.57 -8.15 7.62
C LYS A 417 33.86 -6.87 7.34
N PRO A 418 34.27 -5.75 7.97
CA PRO A 418 33.78 -4.43 7.61
C PRO A 418 34.01 -4.13 6.11
N ALA A 419 33.07 -3.44 5.48
CA ALA A 419 33.26 -2.98 4.11
C ALA A 419 34.33 -1.89 4.06
N VAL A 420 35.19 -1.95 3.06
CA VAL A 420 36.26 -0.99 2.82
C VAL A 420 36.06 -0.36 1.44
N ILE A 421 35.86 0.93 1.39
CA ILE A 421 35.55 1.69 0.17
C ILE A 421 36.71 2.64 -0.14
N THR A 422 37.20 2.60 -1.38
CA THR A 422 38.23 3.55 -1.87
C THR A 422 37.55 4.55 -2.81
N THR A 423 37.70 5.85 -2.52
CA THR A 423 37.14 6.92 -3.32
C THR A 423 38.02 8.18 -3.27
N THR A 424 37.56 9.29 -3.86
CA THR A 424 38.24 10.59 -3.78
C THR A 424 37.27 11.69 -3.48
N ALA A 425 37.72 12.78 -2.84
CA ALA A 425 36.90 13.97 -2.60
C ALA A 425 36.31 14.55 -3.90
N ALA A 426 37.09 14.51 -5.00
CA ALA A 426 36.62 14.97 -6.31
C ALA A 426 35.44 14.15 -6.84
N LYS A 427 35.48 12.81 -6.67
CA LYS A 427 34.40 11.91 -7.10
C LYS A 427 33.13 12.12 -6.27
N ILE A 428 33.26 12.30 -4.96
CA ILE A 428 32.16 12.60 -4.05
C ILE A 428 31.52 13.94 -4.42
N ASN A 429 32.32 15.00 -4.55
CA ASN A 429 31.86 16.33 -4.95
C ASN A 429 31.18 16.34 -6.32
N GLY A 430 31.73 15.63 -7.29
CA GLY A 430 31.12 15.50 -8.62
C GLY A 430 29.76 14.80 -8.59
N ARG A 431 29.52 13.88 -7.64
CA ARG A 431 28.22 13.22 -7.46
C ARG A 431 27.21 14.10 -6.73
N ILE A 432 27.62 14.78 -5.68
CA ILE A 432 26.73 15.65 -4.87
C ILE A 432 26.44 16.96 -5.61
N GLY A 433 27.36 17.44 -6.43
CA GLY A 433 27.24 18.71 -7.16
C GLY A 433 27.69 19.94 -6.38
N VAL A 434 28.41 19.77 -5.26
CA VAL A 434 28.96 20.83 -4.43
C VAL A 434 30.44 20.59 -4.11
N ASN A 435 31.15 21.62 -3.67
CA ASN A 435 32.53 21.56 -3.25
C ASN A 435 32.64 21.52 -1.73
N ILE A 436 32.65 20.31 -1.16
CA ILE A 436 32.93 20.06 0.26
C ILE A 436 34.43 19.79 0.40
N ALA A 437 35.06 20.39 1.40
CA ALA A 437 36.48 20.18 1.68
C ALA A 437 36.74 18.74 2.17
N GLU A 438 37.89 18.15 1.81
CA GLU A 438 38.26 16.79 2.23
C GLU A 438 38.29 16.64 3.76
N ASP A 439 38.85 17.62 4.47
CA ASP A 439 38.88 17.63 5.93
C ASP A 439 37.49 17.60 6.56
N GLU A 440 36.50 18.26 5.94
CA GLU A 440 35.12 18.24 6.39
C GLU A 440 34.47 16.86 6.15
N MET A 441 34.73 16.25 4.98
CA MET A 441 34.26 14.89 4.69
C MET A 441 34.78 13.89 5.70
N VAL A 442 36.09 13.96 6.03
CA VAL A 442 36.75 13.14 7.04
C VAL A 442 36.12 13.36 8.42
N ALA A 443 35.86 14.63 8.79
CA ALA A 443 35.24 14.96 10.06
C ALA A 443 33.81 14.43 10.18
N ILE A 444 33.00 14.54 9.11
CA ILE A 444 31.66 14.00 9.04
C ILE A 444 31.66 12.47 9.23
N LEU A 445 32.44 11.77 8.41
CA LEU A 445 32.52 10.32 8.47
C LEU A 445 33.01 9.81 9.82
N SER A 446 34.04 10.47 10.38
CA SER A 446 34.56 10.12 11.71
C SER A 446 33.53 10.27 12.83
N LYS A 447 32.66 11.31 12.78
CA LYS A 447 31.54 11.49 13.74
C LYS A 447 30.51 10.38 13.62
N LEU A 448 30.32 9.82 12.44
CA LEU A 448 29.43 8.70 12.17
C LEU A 448 30.06 7.34 12.52
N GLY A 449 31.35 7.32 12.94
CA GLY A 449 32.06 6.12 13.35
C GLY A 449 32.75 5.37 12.21
N PHE A 450 32.91 5.97 11.03
CA PHE A 450 33.73 5.41 9.96
C PHE A 450 35.22 5.57 10.28
N GLY A 451 36.00 4.56 9.95
CA GLY A 451 37.47 4.68 9.88
C GLY A 451 37.85 5.36 8.56
N VAL A 452 38.63 6.45 8.59
CA VAL A 452 39.02 7.15 7.36
C VAL A 452 40.53 7.36 7.34
N GLU A 453 41.18 6.88 6.26
CA GLU A 453 42.57 7.13 5.97
C GLU A 453 42.68 7.93 4.68
N ALA A 454 43.20 9.17 4.76
CA ALA A 454 43.44 10.01 3.59
C ALA A 454 44.90 9.88 3.17
N LYS A 455 45.16 9.43 1.94
CA LYS A 455 46.52 9.27 1.43
C LYS A 455 46.59 9.47 -0.08
N ASP A 456 47.54 10.29 -0.52
CA ASP A 456 47.84 10.54 -1.94
C ASP A 456 46.61 10.99 -2.77
N GLY A 457 45.63 11.69 -2.13
CA GLY A 457 44.38 12.16 -2.75
C GLY A 457 43.30 11.12 -2.82
N GLU A 458 43.48 9.95 -2.25
CA GLU A 458 42.48 8.91 -2.07
C GLU A 458 42.02 8.83 -0.62
N LEU A 459 40.76 8.50 -0.42
CA LEU A 459 40.12 8.22 0.84
C LEU A 459 39.86 6.73 0.94
N LEU A 460 40.52 6.04 1.88
CA LEU A 460 40.23 4.66 2.26
C LEU A 460 39.28 4.70 3.45
N ILE A 461 38.05 4.27 3.26
CA ILE A 461 36.97 4.41 4.21
C ILE A 461 36.54 3.01 4.66
N THR A 462 36.63 2.75 5.97
CA THR A 462 36.15 1.52 6.60
C THR A 462 34.80 1.78 7.24
N ALA A 463 33.75 1.14 6.74
CA ALA A 463 32.39 1.27 7.28
C ALA A 463 32.27 0.59 8.66
N PRO A 464 31.57 1.19 9.63
CA PRO A 464 31.31 0.52 10.90
C PRO A 464 30.35 -0.67 10.69
N THR A 465 30.49 -1.71 11.50
CA THR A 465 29.81 -3.00 11.30
C THR A 465 28.28 -2.95 11.38
N TRP A 466 27.74 -1.96 12.08
CA TRP A 466 26.30 -1.70 12.17
C TRP A 466 25.72 -1.03 10.93
N ARG A 467 26.54 -0.46 10.02
CA ARG A 467 26.14 0.13 8.75
C ARG A 467 26.31 -0.90 7.62
N ARG A 468 25.36 -1.78 7.54
CA ARG A 468 25.34 -2.87 6.53
C ARG A 468 24.82 -2.43 5.16
N ASP A 469 24.37 -1.23 5.07
CA ASP A 469 23.91 -0.55 3.87
C ASP A 469 25.02 0.11 3.06
N ILE A 470 26.23 0.21 3.63
CA ILE A 470 27.38 0.89 3.03
C ILE A 470 28.25 -0.14 2.30
N ASP A 471 28.23 -0.12 0.97
CA ASP A 471 29.03 -1.03 0.15
C ASP A 471 29.74 -0.34 -1.03
N CYS A 472 29.40 0.90 -1.35
CA CYS A 472 29.98 1.64 -2.46
C CYS A 472 30.19 3.14 -2.15
N ASP A 473 30.84 3.85 -3.07
CA ASP A 473 31.14 5.27 -2.93
C ASP A 473 29.90 6.18 -3.08
N ALA A 474 28.80 5.65 -3.62
CA ALA A 474 27.53 6.37 -3.63
C ALA A 474 26.96 6.51 -2.21
N ASP A 475 27.04 5.43 -1.43
CA ASP A 475 26.56 5.42 -0.04
C ASP A 475 27.40 6.37 0.83
N ILE A 476 28.71 6.43 0.60
CA ILE A 476 29.58 7.42 1.26
C ILE A 476 29.19 8.84 0.88
N SER A 477 28.84 9.08 -0.40
CA SER A 477 28.38 10.40 -0.85
C SER A 477 27.06 10.80 -0.18
N GLU A 478 26.13 9.86 0.05
CA GLU A 478 24.88 10.07 0.80
C GLU A 478 25.18 10.49 2.24
N GLU A 479 26.06 9.78 2.94
CA GLU A 479 26.43 10.09 4.33
C GLU A 479 26.99 11.50 4.47
N ILE A 480 27.85 11.91 3.54
CA ILE A 480 28.43 13.24 3.53
C ILE A 480 27.35 14.29 3.22
N ALA A 481 26.53 14.07 2.18
CA ALA A 481 25.52 15.01 1.76
C ALA A 481 24.45 15.27 2.84
N ARG A 482 23.93 14.19 3.48
CA ARG A 482 22.91 14.31 4.52
C ARG A 482 23.41 15.05 5.77
N MET A 483 24.69 14.85 6.14
CA MET A 483 25.28 15.48 7.32
C MET A 483 25.77 16.91 7.02
N HIS A 484 26.24 17.18 5.80
CA HIS A 484 26.54 18.54 5.34
C HIS A 484 25.25 19.37 5.27
N GLY A 485 24.16 18.80 4.81
CA GLY A 485 22.82 19.40 4.70
C GLY A 485 22.43 19.68 3.25
N TYR A 486 21.29 19.20 2.85
CA TYR A 486 20.75 19.39 1.50
C TYR A 486 20.39 20.86 1.19
N ASP A 487 20.15 21.68 2.22
CA ASP A 487 19.82 23.10 2.06
C ASP A 487 20.98 23.92 1.46
N PHE A 488 22.22 23.41 1.54
CA PHE A 488 23.40 24.04 0.95
C PHE A 488 23.68 23.66 -0.49
N ILE A 489 22.88 22.75 -1.07
CA ILE A 489 23.00 22.34 -2.47
C ILE A 489 22.20 23.33 -3.32
N GLU A 490 22.89 24.10 -4.14
CA GLU A 490 22.25 25.06 -5.03
C GLU A 490 21.48 24.35 -6.15
N SER A 491 20.27 24.86 -6.43
CA SER A 491 19.47 24.37 -7.54
C SER A 491 20.03 24.88 -8.86
N HIS A 492 20.39 23.98 -9.76
CA HIS A 492 20.84 24.30 -11.10
C HIS A 492 19.81 23.85 -12.15
N GLN A 493 19.67 24.66 -13.22
CA GLN A 493 18.95 24.19 -14.39
C GLN A 493 19.83 23.20 -15.17
N PRO A 494 19.29 22.02 -15.57
CA PRO A 494 20.08 21.09 -16.36
C PRO A 494 20.43 21.69 -17.72
N GLU A 495 21.69 21.59 -18.13
CA GLU A 495 22.11 21.89 -19.49
C GLU A 495 21.80 20.67 -20.37
N LEU A 496 20.84 20.83 -21.26
CA LEU A 496 20.42 19.78 -22.18
C LEU A 496 20.65 20.21 -23.63
N THR A 497 21.15 19.30 -24.44
CA THR A 497 21.11 19.47 -25.88
C THR A 497 19.66 19.37 -26.34
N ILE A 498 19.13 20.45 -26.92
CA ILE A 498 17.77 20.44 -27.44
C ILE A 498 17.74 19.49 -28.64
N THR A 499 17.03 18.41 -28.53
CA THR A 499 16.72 17.51 -29.65
C THR A 499 15.29 17.75 -30.09
N GLN A 500 15.03 17.54 -31.39
CA GLN A 500 13.66 17.58 -31.88
C GLN A 500 12.88 16.44 -31.24
N GLY A 501 11.89 16.78 -30.43
CA GLY A 501 10.93 15.80 -29.89
C GLY A 501 10.07 15.23 -31.02
N SER A 502 9.71 13.98 -30.91
CA SER A 502 8.72 13.34 -31.78
C SER A 502 7.71 12.57 -30.92
N GLN A 503 6.46 12.68 -31.29
CA GLN A 503 5.40 11.87 -30.73
C GLN A 503 5.25 10.60 -31.60
N SER A 504 4.77 9.50 -31.04
CA SER A 504 4.49 8.30 -31.84
C SER A 504 3.23 8.51 -32.68
N VAL A 505 3.16 7.89 -33.85
CA VAL A 505 1.96 7.97 -34.71
C VAL A 505 0.71 7.47 -33.98
N LEU A 506 0.85 6.51 -33.10
CA LEU A 506 -0.24 6.03 -32.26
C LEU A 506 -0.76 7.13 -31.30
N ASP A 507 0.15 7.90 -30.72
CA ASP A 507 -0.23 8.99 -29.81
C ASP A 507 -0.88 10.16 -30.58
N ASP A 508 -0.35 10.51 -31.76
CA ASP A 508 -0.99 11.49 -32.66
C ASP A 508 -2.41 11.08 -33.04
N VAL A 509 -2.63 9.79 -33.35
CA VAL A 509 -3.96 9.28 -33.66
C VAL A 509 -4.88 9.27 -32.45
N LYS A 510 -4.37 8.90 -31.26
CA LYS A 510 -5.17 8.97 -30.02
C LYS A 510 -5.63 10.41 -29.72
N ASP A 511 -4.73 11.36 -29.83
CA ASP A 511 -5.05 12.77 -29.60
C ASP A 511 -6.11 13.25 -30.61
N ALA A 512 -5.95 12.88 -31.89
CA ALA A 512 -6.92 13.22 -32.92
C ALA A 512 -8.30 12.55 -32.71
N VAL A 513 -8.33 11.30 -32.25
CA VAL A 513 -9.56 10.60 -31.85
C VAL A 513 -10.22 11.30 -30.66
N GLN A 514 -9.44 11.65 -29.64
CA GLN A 514 -9.93 12.35 -28.46
C GLN A 514 -10.53 13.72 -28.82
N ASP A 515 -9.80 14.51 -29.61
CA ASP A 515 -10.27 15.83 -30.08
C ASP A 515 -11.56 15.71 -30.89
N TYR A 516 -11.63 14.71 -31.76
CA TYR A 516 -12.87 14.46 -32.51
C TYR A 516 -14.04 14.10 -31.60
N MET A 517 -13.85 13.17 -30.64
CA MET A 517 -14.92 12.73 -29.73
C MET A 517 -15.45 13.88 -28.87
N VAL A 518 -14.53 14.72 -28.37
CA VAL A 518 -14.89 15.96 -27.66
C VAL A 518 -15.65 16.93 -28.57
N GLY A 519 -15.16 17.12 -29.80
CA GLY A 519 -15.82 17.95 -30.81
C GLY A 519 -17.20 17.43 -31.21
N ALA A 520 -17.42 16.12 -31.18
CA ALA A 520 -18.72 15.49 -31.40
C ALA A 520 -19.69 15.62 -30.22
N GLY A 521 -19.26 16.21 -29.10
CA GLY A 521 -20.07 16.51 -27.94
C GLY A 521 -20.05 15.45 -26.84
N LEU A 522 -19.09 14.51 -26.85
CA LEU A 522 -18.91 13.54 -25.79
C LEU A 522 -17.94 14.07 -24.72
N SER A 523 -18.13 13.65 -23.49
CA SER A 523 -17.20 13.88 -22.38
C SER A 523 -16.33 12.66 -22.16
N GLU A 524 -15.06 12.87 -21.90
CA GLU A 524 -14.15 11.79 -21.56
C GLU A 524 -14.47 11.23 -20.17
N MET A 525 -14.49 9.91 -20.05
CA MET A 525 -14.55 9.20 -18.79
C MET A 525 -13.25 8.43 -18.56
N MET A 526 -12.92 8.19 -17.30
CA MET A 526 -11.79 7.37 -16.90
C MET A 526 -12.28 6.28 -15.95
N THR A 527 -12.19 5.04 -16.40
CA THR A 527 -12.65 3.88 -15.64
C THR A 527 -11.48 2.99 -15.22
N TYR A 528 -11.70 2.18 -14.17
CA TYR A 528 -10.68 1.23 -13.74
C TYR A 528 -10.46 0.13 -14.78
N SER A 529 -9.21 -0.33 -14.87
CA SER A 529 -8.85 -1.52 -15.67
C SER A 529 -9.35 -2.83 -15.09
N PHE A 530 -10.02 -2.78 -13.96
CA PHE A 530 -10.58 -3.91 -13.24
C PHE A 530 -12.09 -3.90 -13.29
N ILE A 531 -12.69 -5.07 -13.46
CA ILE A 531 -14.14 -5.25 -13.49
C ILE A 531 -14.53 -6.43 -12.60
N LYS A 532 -15.81 -6.57 -12.35
CA LYS A 532 -16.36 -7.73 -11.65
C LYS A 532 -16.41 -8.93 -12.60
N ALA A 533 -16.05 -10.12 -12.14
CA ALA A 533 -16.01 -11.32 -12.97
C ALA A 533 -17.37 -11.66 -13.63
N ASN A 534 -18.49 -11.33 -12.96
CA ASN A 534 -19.84 -11.57 -13.52
C ASN A 534 -20.27 -10.54 -14.60
N ALA A 535 -19.43 -9.56 -14.95
CA ALA A 535 -19.74 -8.60 -16.00
C ALA A 535 -19.95 -9.26 -17.36
N TYR A 536 -19.23 -10.34 -17.62
CA TYR A 536 -19.37 -11.12 -18.84
C TYR A 536 -20.73 -11.83 -18.94
N ASP A 537 -21.28 -12.31 -17.83
CA ASP A 537 -22.63 -12.88 -17.78
C ASP A 537 -23.68 -11.80 -18.04
N LYS A 538 -23.49 -10.62 -17.44
CA LYS A 538 -24.36 -9.47 -17.70
C LYS A 538 -24.40 -9.04 -19.17
N MET A 539 -23.28 -9.23 -19.90
CA MET A 539 -23.18 -8.97 -21.34
C MET A 539 -23.73 -10.10 -22.21
N LEU A 540 -24.25 -11.19 -21.64
CA LEU A 540 -24.73 -12.38 -22.35
C LEU A 540 -23.64 -13.09 -23.18
N LEU A 541 -22.36 -12.96 -22.83
CA LEU A 541 -21.30 -13.67 -23.52
C LEU A 541 -21.43 -15.17 -23.32
N ALA A 542 -21.22 -15.96 -24.38
CA ALA A 542 -21.22 -17.42 -24.30
C ALA A 542 -20.12 -17.93 -23.36
N ALA A 543 -20.31 -19.10 -22.77
CA ALA A 543 -19.36 -19.65 -21.80
C ALA A 543 -17.95 -19.87 -22.37
N ASP A 544 -17.84 -20.09 -23.68
CA ASP A 544 -16.60 -20.31 -24.43
C ASP A 544 -16.07 -19.03 -25.12
N ASP A 545 -16.71 -17.87 -24.90
CA ASP A 545 -16.23 -16.59 -25.45
C ASP A 545 -14.81 -16.28 -24.95
N ALA A 546 -13.92 -15.96 -25.90
CA ALA A 546 -12.53 -15.69 -25.60
C ALA A 546 -12.31 -14.55 -24.58
N ARG A 547 -13.21 -13.58 -24.51
CA ARG A 547 -13.18 -12.46 -23.56
C ARG A 547 -13.36 -12.91 -22.11
N ARG A 548 -13.92 -14.11 -21.86
CA ARG A 548 -14.02 -14.69 -20.51
C ARG A 548 -12.70 -15.19 -19.95
N ARG A 549 -11.68 -15.36 -20.81
CA ARG A 549 -10.34 -15.66 -20.35
C ARG A 549 -9.67 -14.41 -19.80
N CYS A 550 -9.99 -14.05 -18.58
CA CYS A 550 -9.48 -12.87 -17.91
C CYS A 550 -8.45 -13.24 -16.82
N ILE A 551 -7.66 -12.27 -16.43
CA ILE A 551 -6.66 -12.39 -15.36
C ILE A 551 -7.35 -12.07 -14.02
N GLU A 552 -7.31 -13.00 -13.08
CA GLU A 552 -7.81 -12.80 -11.74
C GLU A 552 -6.75 -12.13 -10.86
N LEU A 553 -7.16 -11.16 -10.02
CA LEU A 553 -6.28 -10.53 -9.06
C LEU A 553 -6.12 -11.43 -7.83
N LEU A 554 -4.89 -11.59 -7.34
CA LEU A 554 -4.60 -12.40 -6.15
C LEU A 554 -5.23 -11.83 -4.87
N ASN A 555 -5.30 -10.50 -4.76
CA ASN A 555 -5.77 -9.79 -3.58
C ASN A 555 -6.58 -8.56 -3.98
N PRO A 556 -7.78 -8.73 -4.57
CA PRO A 556 -8.62 -7.61 -4.98
C PRO A 556 -9.06 -6.80 -3.74
N ILE A 557 -9.12 -5.47 -3.89
CA ILE A 557 -9.60 -4.56 -2.84
C ILE A 557 -11.06 -4.85 -2.50
N THR A 558 -11.86 -5.16 -3.52
CA THR A 558 -13.26 -5.57 -3.39
C THR A 558 -13.61 -6.55 -4.51
N ASP A 559 -14.67 -7.35 -4.33
CA ASP A 559 -15.21 -8.24 -5.37
C ASP A 559 -15.64 -7.49 -6.63
N ALA A 560 -15.90 -6.17 -6.51
CA ALA A 560 -16.28 -5.34 -7.65
C ALA A 560 -15.13 -5.14 -8.66
N PHE A 561 -13.88 -5.37 -8.25
CA PHE A 561 -12.66 -5.18 -9.02
C PHE A 561 -11.76 -6.42 -8.93
N SER A 562 -12.30 -7.58 -9.32
CA SER A 562 -11.64 -8.88 -9.11
C SER A 562 -10.89 -9.41 -10.32
N VAL A 563 -11.17 -8.92 -11.54
CA VAL A 563 -10.51 -9.35 -12.77
C VAL A 563 -10.09 -8.19 -13.65
N MET A 564 -9.01 -8.35 -14.41
CA MET A 564 -8.62 -7.38 -15.43
C MET A 564 -9.56 -7.45 -16.64
N ARG A 565 -9.96 -6.30 -17.16
CA ARG A 565 -10.92 -6.18 -18.27
C ARG A 565 -10.34 -6.68 -19.59
N THR A 566 -11.12 -7.46 -20.32
CA THR A 566 -10.85 -7.90 -21.69
C THR A 566 -11.74 -7.21 -22.72
N THR A 567 -12.63 -6.33 -22.28
CA THR A 567 -13.52 -5.44 -23.04
C THR A 567 -13.86 -4.24 -22.18
N MET A 568 -14.11 -3.08 -22.75
CA MET A 568 -14.44 -1.85 -22.05
C MET A 568 -15.96 -1.63 -21.91
N VAL A 569 -16.78 -2.40 -22.61
CA VAL A 569 -18.24 -2.26 -22.60
C VAL A 569 -18.85 -2.28 -21.20
N PRO A 570 -18.48 -3.20 -20.28
CA PRO A 570 -19.04 -3.20 -18.94
C PRO A 570 -18.78 -1.91 -18.18
N SER A 571 -17.57 -1.37 -18.29
CA SER A 571 -17.18 -0.11 -17.63
C SER A 571 -18.01 1.07 -18.16
N ALA A 572 -18.18 1.15 -19.47
CA ALA A 572 -19.00 2.18 -20.10
C ALA A 572 -20.49 2.11 -19.66
N LEU A 573 -21.08 0.90 -19.67
CA LEU A 573 -22.47 0.71 -19.25
C LEU A 573 -22.69 0.98 -17.77
N GLN A 574 -21.73 0.61 -16.90
CA GLN A 574 -21.78 0.93 -15.47
C GLN A 574 -21.72 2.45 -15.22
N THR A 575 -20.83 3.14 -15.95
CA THR A 575 -20.70 4.60 -15.84
C THR A 575 -21.99 5.30 -16.33
N ALA A 576 -22.57 4.83 -17.43
CA ALA A 576 -23.85 5.34 -17.91
C ALA A 576 -24.98 5.13 -16.88
N SER A 577 -25.10 3.90 -16.35
CA SER A 577 -26.06 3.56 -15.30
C SER A 577 -25.90 4.44 -14.06
N PHE A 578 -24.65 4.63 -13.60
CA PHE A 578 -24.37 5.52 -12.46
C PHE A 578 -24.84 6.95 -12.71
N ASN A 579 -24.55 7.51 -13.89
CA ASN A 579 -24.95 8.86 -14.24
C ASN A 579 -26.48 8.99 -14.34
N LEU A 580 -27.16 8.06 -15.02
CA LEU A 580 -28.62 8.07 -15.14
C LEU A 580 -29.31 8.01 -13.77
N ARG A 581 -28.85 7.16 -12.85
CA ARG A 581 -29.36 7.07 -11.49
C ARG A 581 -29.11 8.33 -10.65
N ASN A 582 -28.08 9.09 -10.98
CA ASN A 582 -27.83 10.40 -10.38
C ASN A 582 -28.54 11.55 -11.12
N HIS A 583 -29.60 11.24 -11.88
CA HIS A 583 -30.46 12.21 -12.56
C HIS A 583 -29.80 12.99 -13.71
N ASN A 584 -28.69 12.47 -14.26
CA ASN A 584 -28.13 12.98 -15.52
C ASN A 584 -28.93 12.41 -16.69
N ASN A 585 -29.91 13.13 -17.18
CA ASN A 585 -30.84 12.65 -18.22
C ASN A 585 -30.24 12.57 -19.64
N SER A 586 -29.00 13.00 -19.83
CA SER A 586 -28.26 12.94 -21.08
C SER A 586 -26.86 12.42 -20.78
N VAL A 587 -26.50 11.28 -21.33
CA VAL A 587 -25.20 10.65 -21.18
C VAL A 587 -24.57 10.50 -22.56
N ALA A 588 -23.44 11.16 -22.76
CA ALA A 588 -22.60 11.07 -23.94
C ALA A 588 -21.14 11.02 -23.48
N LEU A 589 -20.60 9.82 -23.36
CA LEU A 589 -19.27 9.59 -22.76
C LEU A 589 -18.42 8.74 -23.68
N PHE A 590 -17.08 8.92 -23.60
CA PHE A 590 -16.10 8.07 -24.27
C PHE A 590 -14.87 7.83 -23.41
N GLU A 591 -14.11 6.78 -23.72
CA GLU A 591 -12.82 6.48 -23.12
C GLU A 591 -11.90 5.80 -24.13
N ILE A 592 -10.65 6.22 -24.19
CA ILE A 592 -9.59 5.45 -24.83
C ILE A 592 -8.82 4.75 -23.73
N GLY A 593 -8.94 3.43 -23.65
CA GLY A 593 -8.39 2.65 -22.55
C GLY A 593 -7.77 1.34 -22.99
N ARG A 594 -7.09 0.67 -22.07
CA ARG A 594 -6.43 -0.61 -22.33
C ARG A 594 -7.29 -1.78 -21.87
N ILE A 595 -7.21 -2.87 -22.61
CA ILE A 595 -7.67 -4.19 -22.24
C ILE A 595 -6.48 -5.14 -22.13
N PHE A 596 -6.66 -6.24 -21.40
CA PHE A 596 -5.59 -7.18 -21.06
C PHE A 596 -5.97 -8.59 -21.48
N LEU A 597 -5.26 -9.13 -22.48
CA LEU A 597 -5.57 -10.41 -23.08
C LEU A 597 -4.48 -11.42 -22.72
N PRO A 598 -4.76 -12.39 -21.81
CA PRO A 598 -3.79 -13.39 -21.43
C PRO A 598 -3.52 -14.37 -22.58
N LYS A 599 -2.25 -14.65 -22.85
CA LYS A 599 -1.85 -15.68 -23.81
C LYS A 599 -2.05 -17.08 -23.23
N ALA A 600 -1.78 -17.26 -21.95
CA ALA A 600 -1.99 -18.48 -21.18
C ALA A 600 -2.49 -18.16 -19.76
N LEU A 601 -3.21 -19.08 -19.13
CA LEU A 601 -3.59 -19.03 -17.71
C LEU A 601 -3.21 -20.37 -17.05
N PRO A 602 -2.49 -20.37 -15.90
CA PRO A 602 -1.96 -19.21 -15.21
C PRO A 602 -0.93 -18.44 -16.05
N LEU A 603 -0.72 -17.15 -15.76
CA LEU A 603 0.21 -16.32 -16.51
C LEU A 603 1.64 -16.86 -16.40
N THR A 604 2.30 -17.02 -17.56
CA THR A 604 3.72 -17.36 -17.69
C THR A 604 4.54 -16.24 -18.34
N GLU A 605 3.85 -15.28 -18.94
CA GLU A 605 4.39 -14.07 -19.58
C GLU A 605 3.37 -12.94 -19.47
N ASP A 606 3.79 -11.72 -19.79
CA ASP A 606 2.91 -10.56 -19.75
C ASP A 606 1.75 -10.69 -20.75
N PRO A 607 0.54 -10.26 -20.38
CA PRO A 607 -0.61 -10.28 -21.27
C PRO A 607 -0.41 -9.32 -22.44
N ALA A 608 -1.08 -9.59 -23.55
CA ALA A 608 -1.16 -8.60 -24.60
C ALA A 608 -2.07 -7.45 -24.17
N GLU A 609 -1.55 -6.23 -24.27
CA GLU A 609 -2.31 -5.01 -24.04
C GLU A 609 -2.77 -4.45 -25.39
N ARG A 610 -4.05 -4.07 -25.49
CA ARG A 610 -4.61 -3.38 -26.65
C ARG A 610 -5.35 -2.14 -26.22
N GLN A 611 -5.29 -1.11 -27.05
CA GLN A 611 -6.02 0.13 -26.84
C GLN A 611 -7.36 0.10 -27.57
N LEU A 612 -8.44 0.34 -26.85
CA LEU A 612 -9.78 0.44 -27.41
C LEU A 612 -10.36 1.83 -27.16
N LEU A 613 -11.11 2.34 -28.12
CA LEU A 613 -12.08 3.41 -27.96
C LEU A 613 -13.42 2.79 -27.60
N THR A 614 -14.01 3.23 -26.50
CA THR A 614 -15.41 2.96 -26.18
C THR A 614 -16.19 4.25 -26.07
N ALA A 615 -17.46 4.24 -26.47
CA ALA A 615 -18.38 5.36 -26.27
C ALA A 615 -19.77 4.84 -25.88
N VAL A 616 -20.50 5.65 -25.13
CA VAL A 616 -21.86 5.34 -24.69
C VAL A 616 -22.74 6.58 -24.82
N LEU A 617 -23.90 6.40 -25.43
CA LEU A 617 -24.93 7.41 -25.56
C LEU A 617 -26.24 6.91 -24.92
N SER A 618 -26.88 7.74 -24.11
CA SER A 618 -28.20 7.43 -23.53
C SER A 618 -28.98 8.69 -23.19
N GLY A 619 -30.27 8.63 -23.33
CA GLY A 619 -31.18 9.70 -22.92
C GLY A 619 -31.38 10.80 -23.96
N SER A 620 -31.48 12.05 -23.53
CA SER A 620 -31.78 13.18 -24.39
C SER A 620 -30.59 13.53 -25.31
N ARG A 621 -30.88 13.75 -26.60
CA ARG A 621 -29.88 14.16 -27.60
C ARG A 621 -29.21 15.49 -27.25
N LYS A 622 -29.95 16.40 -26.65
CA LYS A 622 -29.44 17.71 -26.23
C LYS A 622 -29.93 18.07 -24.83
N ALA A 623 -29.20 18.90 -24.14
CA ALA A 623 -29.65 19.48 -22.90
C ALA A 623 -31.01 20.20 -23.10
N LEU A 624 -31.89 20.13 -22.10
CA LEU A 624 -33.20 20.73 -22.18
C LEU A 624 -33.09 22.24 -22.40
N ASN A 625 -33.62 22.72 -23.52
CA ASN A 625 -33.73 24.13 -23.84
C ASN A 625 -35.09 24.45 -24.51
N TRP A 626 -35.35 25.71 -24.84
CA TRP A 626 -36.64 26.17 -25.33
C TRP A 626 -36.82 26.03 -26.85
N CYS A 627 -35.76 25.88 -27.62
CA CYS A 627 -35.77 25.93 -29.08
C CYS A 627 -35.38 24.64 -29.79
N ASP A 628 -34.83 23.66 -29.08
CA ASP A 628 -34.30 22.44 -29.69
C ASP A 628 -35.30 21.27 -29.70
N ASP A 629 -35.07 20.33 -30.60
CA ASP A 629 -35.72 19.04 -30.63
C ASP A 629 -35.53 18.31 -29.29
N LYS A 630 -36.58 17.85 -28.69
CA LYS A 630 -36.62 17.10 -27.43
C LYS A 630 -36.44 15.60 -27.65
N GLY A 631 -35.87 15.20 -28.80
CA GLY A 631 -35.65 13.80 -29.14
C GLY A 631 -34.58 13.15 -28.26
N ASN A 632 -34.73 11.85 -28.05
CA ASN A 632 -33.66 11.01 -27.48
C ASN A 632 -32.64 10.64 -28.54
N VAL A 633 -31.46 10.24 -28.10
CA VAL A 633 -30.43 9.66 -28.96
C VAL A 633 -30.96 8.39 -29.61
N ASP A 634 -30.50 8.13 -30.82
CA ASP A 634 -30.89 6.96 -31.59
C ASP A 634 -29.64 6.26 -32.22
N PHE A 635 -29.87 5.20 -32.97
CA PHE A 635 -28.84 4.44 -33.68
C PHE A 635 -28.02 5.35 -34.61
N TYR A 636 -28.66 6.31 -35.27
CA TYR A 636 -28.02 7.18 -36.25
C TYR A 636 -27.13 8.24 -35.60
N ASP A 637 -27.37 8.62 -34.36
CA ASP A 637 -26.49 9.50 -33.59
C ASP A 637 -25.13 8.80 -33.37
N MET A 638 -25.13 7.55 -32.89
CA MET A 638 -23.92 6.77 -32.72
C MET A 638 -23.25 6.48 -34.09
N LYS A 639 -24.02 6.13 -35.11
CA LYS A 639 -23.53 5.90 -36.45
C LYS A 639 -22.84 7.13 -37.01
N GLY A 640 -23.43 8.31 -36.86
CA GLY A 640 -22.87 9.59 -37.31
C GLY A 640 -21.54 9.91 -36.63
N ILE A 641 -21.42 9.62 -35.33
CA ILE A 641 -20.13 9.77 -34.60
C ILE A 641 -19.09 8.83 -35.18
N VAL A 642 -19.43 7.57 -35.44
CA VAL A 642 -18.49 6.58 -35.99
C VAL A 642 -18.07 6.98 -37.43
N GLU A 643 -19.01 7.33 -38.30
CA GLU A 643 -18.71 7.75 -39.67
C GLU A 643 -17.85 9.02 -39.70
N GLY A 644 -18.18 10.01 -38.88
CA GLY A 644 -17.41 11.23 -38.82
C GLY A 644 -16.00 11.02 -38.22
N LEU A 645 -15.82 10.06 -37.27
CA LEU A 645 -14.52 9.67 -36.77
C LEU A 645 -13.66 9.04 -37.87
N LEU A 646 -14.23 8.11 -38.62
CA LEU A 646 -13.53 7.47 -39.76
C LEU A 646 -13.13 8.50 -40.83
N GLU A 647 -14.02 9.47 -41.13
CA GLU A 647 -13.73 10.58 -42.02
C GLU A 647 -12.61 11.49 -41.48
N ALA A 648 -12.67 11.86 -40.20
CA ALA A 648 -11.63 12.67 -39.55
C ALA A 648 -10.26 11.97 -39.58
N MET A 649 -10.25 10.65 -39.40
CA MET A 649 -9.04 9.82 -39.50
C MET A 649 -8.68 9.47 -40.94
N GLN A 650 -9.42 9.99 -41.96
CA GLN A 650 -9.22 9.74 -43.38
C GLN A 650 -9.29 8.26 -43.80
N VAL A 651 -10.01 7.44 -43.03
CA VAL A 651 -10.29 6.05 -43.35
C VAL A 651 -11.46 6.02 -44.32
N SER A 652 -11.18 5.85 -45.61
CA SER A 652 -12.20 5.87 -46.68
C SER A 652 -12.66 4.50 -47.13
N ASP A 653 -11.86 3.45 -46.93
CA ASP A 653 -12.19 2.08 -47.32
C ASP A 653 -12.68 1.28 -46.08
N TYR A 654 -13.94 1.47 -45.78
CA TYR A 654 -14.64 0.73 -44.73
C TYR A 654 -16.02 0.27 -45.18
N THR A 655 -16.51 -0.77 -44.55
CA THR A 655 -17.88 -1.24 -44.69
C THR A 655 -18.53 -1.49 -43.36
N MET A 656 -19.86 -1.34 -43.27
CA MET A 656 -20.64 -1.66 -42.09
C MET A 656 -21.48 -2.87 -42.33
N THR A 657 -21.35 -3.90 -41.51
CA THR A 657 -22.11 -5.15 -41.58
C THR A 657 -22.94 -5.35 -40.32
N ARG A 658 -23.96 -6.24 -40.39
CA ARG A 658 -24.76 -6.53 -39.18
C ARG A 658 -23.90 -7.20 -38.11
N SER A 659 -23.93 -6.65 -36.89
CA SER A 659 -23.22 -7.24 -35.80
C SER A 659 -23.92 -8.45 -35.20
N GLN A 660 -23.10 -9.40 -34.71
CA GLN A 660 -23.57 -10.59 -33.99
C GLN A 660 -23.14 -10.53 -32.50
N GLN A 661 -22.71 -9.37 -32.02
CA GLN A 661 -22.33 -9.21 -30.62
C GLN A 661 -23.53 -9.45 -29.69
N PRO A 662 -23.46 -10.38 -28.73
CA PRO A 662 -24.61 -10.79 -27.93
C PRO A 662 -25.12 -9.66 -27.00
N TYR A 663 -24.27 -8.68 -26.69
CA TYR A 663 -24.64 -7.52 -25.88
C TYR A 663 -25.32 -6.40 -26.69
N LEU A 664 -25.41 -6.53 -28.01
CA LEU A 664 -26.07 -5.57 -28.89
C LEU A 664 -27.43 -6.09 -29.39
N HIS A 665 -28.30 -5.16 -29.70
CA HIS A 665 -29.63 -5.47 -30.28
C HIS A 665 -29.46 -6.03 -31.71
N PRO A 666 -30.03 -7.21 -32.03
CA PRO A 666 -29.76 -7.91 -33.30
C PRO A 666 -30.20 -7.16 -34.55
N GLY A 667 -31.16 -6.24 -34.45
CA GLY A 667 -31.67 -5.44 -35.55
C GLY A 667 -31.18 -3.99 -35.61
N LYS A 668 -30.37 -3.55 -34.64
CA LYS A 668 -29.93 -2.16 -34.54
C LYS A 668 -28.46 -2.11 -34.11
N SER A 669 -27.60 -2.87 -34.79
CA SER A 669 -26.18 -2.96 -34.51
C SER A 669 -25.36 -3.18 -35.77
N CYS A 670 -24.11 -2.70 -35.75
CA CYS A 670 -23.18 -2.83 -36.86
C CYS A 670 -21.79 -3.21 -36.36
N ASP A 671 -21.08 -3.99 -37.14
CA ASP A 671 -19.65 -4.17 -37.12
C ASP A 671 -18.99 -3.21 -38.11
N ILE A 672 -17.87 -2.62 -37.72
CA ILE A 672 -17.04 -1.75 -38.55
C ILE A 672 -15.92 -2.59 -39.12
N VAL A 673 -15.90 -2.70 -40.46
CA VAL A 673 -14.92 -3.52 -41.17
C VAL A 673 -14.01 -2.58 -41.95
N VAL A 674 -12.71 -2.63 -41.67
CA VAL A 674 -11.66 -1.88 -42.39
C VAL A 674 -10.65 -2.91 -42.93
N ASN A 675 -10.30 -2.79 -44.19
CA ASN A 675 -9.39 -3.73 -44.88
C ASN A 675 -9.78 -5.23 -44.73
N GLY A 676 -11.08 -5.49 -44.58
CA GLY A 676 -11.62 -6.87 -44.43
C GLY A 676 -11.57 -7.39 -43.00
N GLU A 677 -11.10 -6.63 -42.01
CA GLU A 677 -11.08 -7.00 -40.60
C GLU A 677 -12.11 -6.19 -39.79
N VAL A 678 -12.78 -6.85 -38.87
CA VAL A 678 -13.69 -6.19 -37.92
C VAL A 678 -12.85 -5.48 -36.87
N ILE A 679 -12.85 -4.14 -36.91
CA ILE A 679 -12.10 -3.30 -35.96
C ILE A 679 -12.95 -2.86 -34.75
N GLY A 680 -14.27 -2.95 -34.86
CA GLY A 680 -15.17 -2.52 -33.78
C GLY A 680 -16.61 -2.88 -34.06
N SER A 681 -17.45 -2.67 -33.04
CA SER A 681 -18.89 -2.88 -33.10
C SER A 681 -19.64 -1.77 -32.35
N PHE A 682 -20.79 -1.35 -32.85
CA PHE A 682 -21.64 -0.38 -32.17
C PHE A 682 -23.13 -0.70 -32.40
N GLY A 683 -23.96 -0.17 -31.53
CA GLY A 683 -25.40 -0.29 -31.69
C GLY A 683 -26.18 -0.06 -30.39
N GLU A 684 -27.50 -0.30 -30.48
CA GLU A 684 -28.36 -0.32 -29.29
C GLU A 684 -27.97 -1.50 -28.41
N VAL A 685 -27.86 -1.28 -27.12
CA VAL A 685 -27.58 -2.33 -26.13
C VAL A 685 -28.77 -3.30 -26.09
N HIS A 686 -28.53 -4.60 -26.03
CA HIS A 686 -29.57 -5.61 -25.94
C HIS A 686 -30.48 -5.37 -24.72
N PRO A 687 -31.84 -5.48 -24.82
CA PRO A 687 -32.74 -5.15 -23.72
C PRO A 687 -32.42 -5.88 -22.40
N VAL A 688 -32.07 -7.17 -22.46
CA VAL A 688 -31.67 -7.95 -21.27
C VAL A 688 -30.36 -7.42 -20.68
N VAL A 689 -29.42 -6.96 -21.49
CA VAL A 689 -28.17 -6.35 -21.03
C VAL A 689 -28.44 -4.99 -20.37
N GLN A 690 -29.37 -4.19 -20.93
CA GLN A 690 -29.84 -2.95 -20.31
C GLN A 690 -30.40 -3.22 -18.91
N GLU A 691 -31.25 -4.24 -18.76
CA GLU A 691 -31.81 -4.65 -17.46
C GLU A 691 -30.70 -5.11 -16.51
N ASN A 692 -29.74 -5.94 -16.96
CA ASN A 692 -28.63 -6.43 -16.18
C ASN A 692 -27.71 -5.31 -15.64
N PHE A 693 -27.55 -4.21 -16.39
CA PHE A 693 -26.79 -3.02 -15.99
C PHE A 693 -27.64 -1.92 -15.39
N GLU A 694 -28.92 -2.17 -15.15
CA GLU A 694 -29.87 -1.19 -14.54
C GLU A 694 -29.95 0.13 -15.33
N LEU A 695 -30.06 0.01 -16.66
CA LEU A 695 -30.21 1.14 -17.58
C LEU A 695 -31.70 1.35 -17.88
N ASP A 696 -32.26 2.41 -17.35
CA ASP A 696 -33.70 2.75 -17.47
C ASP A 696 -34.07 3.37 -18.84
N GLN A 697 -33.06 3.70 -19.64
CA GLN A 697 -33.23 4.35 -20.94
C GLN A 697 -32.50 3.57 -22.03
N VAL A 698 -32.99 3.69 -23.27
CA VAL A 698 -32.32 3.11 -24.42
C VAL A 698 -30.90 3.66 -24.51
N THR A 699 -29.95 2.74 -24.58
CA THR A 699 -28.53 3.05 -24.53
C THR A 699 -27.83 2.49 -25.76
N TYR A 700 -26.94 3.24 -26.34
CA TYR A 700 -26.09 2.85 -27.46
C TYR A 700 -24.64 2.77 -27.00
N VAL A 701 -23.91 1.77 -27.46
CA VAL A 701 -22.50 1.59 -27.10
C VAL A 701 -21.65 1.33 -28.34
N LEU A 702 -20.43 1.85 -28.34
CA LEU A 702 -19.37 1.61 -29.29
C LEU A 702 -18.19 0.97 -28.56
N GLU A 703 -17.57 -0.04 -29.18
CA GLU A 703 -16.22 -0.49 -28.82
C GLU A 703 -15.44 -0.72 -30.12
N MET A 704 -14.23 -0.12 -30.22
CA MET A 704 -13.41 -0.18 -31.43
C MET A 704 -11.92 -0.17 -31.07
N ALA A 705 -11.11 -0.98 -31.76
CA ALA A 705 -9.66 -0.96 -31.64
C ALA A 705 -9.07 0.31 -32.25
N VAL A 706 -8.08 0.93 -31.57
CA VAL A 706 -7.42 2.15 -32.04
C VAL A 706 -6.27 1.83 -33.00
N GLU A 707 -5.54 0.73 -32.77
CA GLU A 707 -4.37 0.37 -33.58
C GLU A 707 -4.66 0.18 -35.07
N PRO A 708 -5.81 -0.42 -35.49
CA PRO A 708 -6.14 -0.50 -36.90
C PRO A 708 -6.42 0.86 -37.54
N LEU A 709 -6.86 1.85 -36.78
CA LEU A 709 -7.00 3.22 -37.29
C LEU A 709 -5.65 3.82 -37.64
N VAL A 710 -4.63 3.57 -36.84
CA VAL A 710 -3.25 4.01 -37.07
C VAL A 710 -2.73 3.47 -38.41
N ALA A 711 -2.97 2.19 -38.67
CA ALA A 711 -2.53 1.54 -39.90
C ALA A 711 -3.28 2.04 -41.15
N SER A 712 -4.51 2.56 -41.00
CA SER A 712 -5.39 2.97 -42.09
C SER A 712 -5.48 4.49 -42.29
N ALA A 713 -5.14 5.28 -41.26
CA ALA A 713 -5.20 6.73 -41.32
C ALA A 713 -4.16 7.33 -42.27
N THR A 714 -4.57 8.26 -43.07
CA THR A 714 -3.67 9.03 -43.95
C THR A 714 -3.22 10.28 -43.21
N ALA A 715 -1.90 10.45 -43.05
CA ALA A 715 -1.33 11.55 -42.25
C ALA A 715 -1.59 12.94 -42.88
N VAL A 716 -1.71 13.04 -44.18
CA VAL A 716 -1.87 14.32 -44.90
C VAL A 716 -3.02 14.19 -45.91
N PRO A 717 -4.03 15.09 -45.84
CA PRO A 717 -5.10 15.15 -46.81
C PRO A 717 -4.55 15.40 -48.22
N GLN A 718 -5.03 14.64 -49.17
CA GLN A 718 -4.66 14.80 -50.57
C GLN A 718 -5.56 15.85 -51.25
N TYR A 719 -4.96 16.86 -51.81
CA TYR A 719 -5.68 17.90 -52.56
C TYR A 719 -6.35 17.31 -53.81
N LYS A 720 -7.67 17.55 -53.97
CA LYS A 720 -8.44 17.28 -55.18
C LYS A 720 -8.83 18.61 -55.80
N HIS A 721 -8.67 18.71 -57.17
CA HIS A 721 -9.07 19.91 -57.86
C HIS A 721 -10.57 20.19 -57.66
N LEU A 722 -10.91 21.45 -57.35
CA LEU A 722 -12.30 21.86 -57.27
C LEU A 722 -12.92 21.79 -58.67
N PRO A 723 -14.16 21.21 -58.79
CA PRO A 723 -14.85 21.15 -60.06
C PRO A 723 -15.12 22.53 -60.65
N LYS A 724 -14.84 22.73 -61.89
CA LYS A 724 -15.06 23.98 -62.63
C LYS A 724 -16.42 24.06 -63.29
N PHE A 725 -17.06 22.93 -63.51
CA PHE A 725 -18.33 22.84 -64.19
C PHE A 725 -19.48 22.46 -63.23
N PRO A 726 -20.72 22.92 -63.48
CA PRO A 726 -21.84 22.66 -62.61
C PRO A 726 -22.20 21.17 -62.55
N SER A 727 -22.66 20.74 -61.39
CA SER A 727 -23.22 19.40 -61.24
C SER A 727 -24.72 19.33 -61.69
N MET A 728 -25.16 18.15 -62.04
CA MET A 728 -26.58 17.81 -62.31
C MET A 728 -27.06 16.77 -61.33
N SER A 729 -28.25 17.01 -60.80
CA SER A 729 -28.85 16.10 -59.81
C SER A 729 -30.08 15.38 -60.39
N ARG A 730 -30.26 14.13 -60.03
CA ARG A 730 -31.43 13.30 -60.40
C ARG A 730 -31.88 12.50 -59.17
N ASP A 731 -33.17 12.44 -59.00
CA ASP A 731 -33.83 11.64 -57.95
C ASP A 731 -34.37 10.35 -58.52
N ILE A 732 -34.18 9.29 -57.78
CA ILE A 732 -34.83 8.00 -58.01
C ILE A 732 -35.49 7.49 -56.75
N ALA A 733 -36.68 6.94 -56.84
CA ALA A 733 -37.31 6.21 -55.77
C ALA A 733 -37.59 4.76 -56.21
N VAL A 734 -37.00 3.87 -55.44
CA VAL A 734 -37.08 2.39 -55.76
C VAL A 734 -37.78 1.66 -54.63
N VAL A 735 -38.73 0.79 -54.99
CA VAL A 735 -39.39 -0.12 -54.06
C VAL A 735 -38.66 -1.45 -54.09
N VAL A 736 -38.10 -1.85 -52.92
CA VAL A 736 -37.32 -3.05 -52.73
C VAL A 736 -37.85 -3.86 -51.55
N PRO A 737 -37.47 -5.16 -51.43
CA PRO A 737 -37.72 -5.95 -50.22
C PRO A 737 -37.16 -5.27 -48.96
N ALA A 738 -37.85 -5.41 -47.81
CA ALA A 738 -37.48 -4.72 -46.60
C ALA A 738 -36.05 -5.08 -46.07
N GLU A 739 -35.57 -6.30 -46.41
CA GLU A 739 -34.24 -6.80 -46.04
C GLU A 739 -33.11 -6.15 -46.83
N VAL A 740 -33.35 -5.59 -48.01
CA VAL A 740 -32.31 -4.94 -48.82
C VAL A 740 -31.81 -3.68 -48.12
N THR A 741 -30.53 -3.59 -47.89
CA THR A 741 -29.92 -2.47 -47.17
C THR A 741 -29.65 -1.29 -48.11
N ASN A 742 -29.46 -0.08 -47.49
CA ASN A 742 -29.01 1.08 -48.28
C ASN A 742 -27.63 0.84 -48.93
N ALA A 743 -26.71 0.22 -48.23
CA ALA A 743 -25.35 -0.05 -48.70
C ALA A 743 -25.38 -0.97 -49.95
N GLU A 744 -26.23 -1.99 -49.97
CA GLU A 744 -26.36 -2.88 -51.11
C GLU A 744 -26.91 -2.14 -52.34
N LEU A 745 -27.89 -1.24 -52.14
CA LEU A 745 -28.42 -0.43 -53.23
C LEU A 745 -27.39 0.56 -53.76
N GLU A 746 -26.76 1.26 -52.88
CA GLU A 746 -25.71 2.24 -53.18
C GLU A 746 -24.54 1.59 -53.89
N GLN A 747 -24.14 0.37 -53.52
CA GLN A 747 -23.08 -0.39 -54.22
C GLN A 747 -23.47 -0.66 -55.70
N VAL A 748 -24.68 -1.10 -55.94
CA VAL A 748 -25.16 -1.34 -57.31
C VAL A 748 -25.26 -0.02 -58.11
N ILE A 749 -25.79 1.04 -57.46
CA ILE A 749 -25.87 2.38 -58.09
C ILE A 749 -24.46 2.86 -58.50
N ARG A 750 -23.49 2.83 -57.59
CA ARG A 750 -22.12 3.28 -57.88
C ARG A 750 -21.41 2.42 -58.93
N ALA A 751 -21.60 1.13 -58.87
CA ALA A 751 -20.95 0.21 -59.83
C ALA A 751 -21.43 0.44 -61.31
N HIS A 752 -22.66 0.93 -61.47
CA HIS A 752 -23.27 1.02 -62.80
C HIS A 752 -23.54 2.46 -63.30
N ALA A 753 -23.44 3.47 -62.42
CA ALA A 753 -23.61 4.88 -62.81
C ALA A 753 -22.42 5.48 -63.57
N GLY A 754 -21.25 4.81 -63.52
CA GLY A 754 -20.03 5.26 -64.19
C GLY A 754 -19.30 6.41 -63.47
N GLU A 755 -18.19 6.85 -64.09
CA GLU A 755 -17.25 7.83 -63.49
C GLU A 755 -17.84 9.25 -63.26
N LEU A 756 -18.93 9.54 -63.93
CA LEU A 756 -19.60 10.85 -63.79
C LEU A 756 -20.37 11.02 -62.48
N LEU A 757 -20.68 9.91 -61.76
CA LEU A 757 -21.35 9.96 -60.52
C LEU A 757 -20.40 10.42 -59.39
N GLN A 758 -20.70 11.54 -58.76
CA GLN A 758 -19.91 12.06 -57.69
C GLN A 758 -20.49 11.76 -56.30
N GLY A 759 -21.81 11.67 -56.18
CA GLY A 759 -22.49 11.41 -54.91
C GLY A 759 -23.79 10.65 -55.03
N VAL A 760 -24.05 9.82 -54.06
CA VAL A 760 -25.35 9.14 -53.85
C VAL A 760 -25.80 9.46 -52.44
N ARG A 761 -26.99 9.96 -52.28
CA ARG A 761 -27.57 10.32 -50.97
C ARG A 761 -28.98 9.78 -50.88
N VAL A 762 -29.26 8.90 -49.91
CA VAL A 762 -30.62 8.57 -49.53
C VAL A 762 -31.27 9.75 -48.80
N PHE A 763 -32.44 10.15 -49.17
CA PHE A 763 -33.13 11.28 -48.54
C PHE A 763 -34.54 10.95 -48.01
N ASP A 764 -35.15 9.83 -48.43
CA ASP A 764 -36.44 9.37 -47.93
C ASP A 764 -36.54 7.84 -47.90
N ILE A 765 -37.14 7.29 -46.87
CA ILE A 765 -37.47 5.89 -46.72
C ILE A 765 -38.94 5.80 -46.30
N TYR A 766 -39.76 5.19 -47.11
CA TYR A 766 -41.21 5.07 -46.91
C TYR A 766 -41.66 3.60 -46.80
N THR A 767 -42.36 3.29 -45.72
CA THR A 767 -42.92 1.93 -45.43
C THR A 767 -44.42 1.93 -45.24
N GLY A 768 -45.14 2.92 -45.81
CA GLY A 768 -46.57 3.12 -45.62
C GLY A 768 -47.46 2.31 -46.60
N LYS A 769 -48.76 2.60 -46.53
CA LYS A 769 -49.78 1.85 -47.26
C LYS A 769 -49.61 1.78 -48.77
N GLN A 770 -48.84 2.64 -49.39
CA GLN A 770 -48.57 2.67 -50.83
C GLN A 770 -47.48 1.73 -51.30
N VAL A 771 -46.87 0.97 -50.41
CA VAL A 771 -45.82 0.02 -50.68
C VAL A 771 -46.32 -1.38 -50.29
N ALA A 772 -46.02 -2.39 -51.06
CA ALA A 772 -46.44 -3.77 -50.79
C ALA A 772 -45.93 -4.26 -49.42
N ALA A 773 -46.68 -5.10 -48.74
CA ALA A 773 -46.27 -5.69 -47.47
C ALA A 773 -44.90 -6.43 -47.63
N GLY A 774 -43.96 -6.18 -46.70
CA GLY A 774 -42.60 -6.74 -46.76
C GLY A 774 -41.66 -5.97 -47.70
N CYS A 775 -42.05 -4.81 -48.25
CA CYS A 775 -41.23 -3.93 -49.04
C CYS A 775 -41.10 -2.55 -48.42
N LYS A 776 -40.10 -1.80 -48.86
CA LYS A 776 -39.87 -0.38 -48.55
C LYS A 776 -39.52 0.40 -49.82
N SER A 777 -39.91 1.68 -49.85
CA SER A 777 -39.48 2.60 -50.92
C SER A 777 -38.29 3.40 -50.38
N MET A 778 -37.19 3.45 -51.11
CA MET A 778 -36.03 4.23 -50.82
C MET A 778 -35.79 5.24 -51.94
N ALA A 779 -35.68 6.54 -51.56
CA ALA A 779 -35.43 7.61 -52.51
C ALA A 779 -33.97 8.11 -52.40
N PHE A 780 -33.29 8.17 -53.53
CA PHE A 780 -31.90 8.56 -53.65
C PHE A 780 -31.80 9.80 -54.55
N ASN A 781 -30.93 10.71 -54.12
CA ASN A 781 -30.41 11.76 -54.96
C ASN A 781 -29.04 11.39 -55.49
N LEU A 782 -28.88 11.38 -56.80
CA LEU A 782 -27.68 11.07 -57.51
C LEU A 782 -27.11 12.37 -58.10
N THR A 783 -25.90 12.75 -57.72
CA THR A 783 -25.17 13.94 -58.19
C THR A 783 -24.13 13.51 -59.21
N TYR A 784 -24.27 14.03 -60.47
CA TYR A 784 -23.38 13.80 -61.57
C TYR A 784 -22.58 15.05 -61.88
N GLN A 785 -21.30 14.90 -62.23
CA GLN A 785 -20.42 16.04 -62.59
C GLN A 785 -19.24 15.52 -63.39
N ALA A 786 -18.86 16.26 -64.45
CA ALA A 786 -17.63 16.05 -65.19
C ALA A 786 -16.56 17.07 -64.84
N ALA A 787 -15.29 16.67 -64.83
CA ALA A 787 -14.14 17.53 -64.54
C ALA A 787 -13.80 18.46 -65.69
N ASP A 788 -14.14 18.13 -66.91
CA ASP A 788 -13.67 18.75 -68.14
C ASP A 788 -14.73 19.53 -68.91
N ARG A 789 -16.03 19.32 -68.62
CA ARG A 789 -17.15 19.95 -69.36
C ARG A 789 -18.44 20.02 -68.51
N THR A 790 -19.41 20.81 -69.00
CA THR A 790 -20.81 20.71 -68.51
C THR A 790 -21.49 19.46 -69.06
N LEU A 791 -22.16 18.68 -68.21
CA LEU A 791 -22.92 17.54 -68.63
C LEU A 791 -24.20 17.92 -69.39
N THR A 792 -24.64 17.06 -70.25
CA THR A 792 -25.94 17.14 -70.92
C THR A 792 -26.96 16.25 -70.31
N ASP A 793 -28.29 16.60 -70.35
CA ASP A 793 -29.36 15.75 -69.86
C ASP A 793 -29.31 14.34 -70.43
N ALA A 794 -28.94 14.21 -71.72
CA ALA A 794 -28.88 12.91 -72.37
C ALA A 794 -27.80 11.97 -71.80
N GLU A 795 -26.68 12.51 -71.35
CA GLU A 795 -25.62 11.73 -70.74
C GLU A 795 -26.05 11.22 -69.35
N VAL A 796 -26.66 12.10 -68.53
CA VAL A 796 -27.11 11.76 -67.19
C VAL A 796 -28.32 10.74 -67.28
N ASP A 797 -29.27 11.01 -68.20
CA ASP A 797 -30.41 10.10 -68.37
C ASP A 797 -29.98 8.73 -68.90
N ALA A 798 -28.95 8.60 -69.69
CA ALA A 798 -28.38 7.34 -70.10
C ALA A 798 -27.78 6.54 -68.95
N SER A 799 -27.05 7.21 -68.04
CA SER A 799 -26.55 6.62 -66.81
C SER A 799 -27.68 6.22 -65.85
N MET A 800 -28.66 7.08 -65.69
CA MET A 800 -29.85 6.81 -64.87
C MET A 800 -30.63 5.58 -65.34
N LYS A 801 -30.87 5.42 -66.67
CA LYS A 801 -31.53 4.25 -67.23
C LYS A 801 -30.78 2.97 -66.92
N LYS A 802 -29.45 3.01 -67.00
CA LYS A 802 -28.61 1.85 -66.67
C LYS A 802 -28.70 1.49 -65.20
N VAL A 803 -28.55 2.48 -64.31
CA VAL A 803 -28.68 2.27 -62.86
C VAL A 803 -30.04 1.70 -62.49
N ILE A 804 -31.14 2.22 -63.04
CA ILE A 804 -32.50 1.74 -62.80
C ILE A 804 -32.64 0.28 -63.23
N ALA A 805 -32.14 -0.06 -64.44
CA ALA A 805 -32.20 -1.43 -64.94
C ALA A 805 -31.46 -2.43 -64.07
N GLU A 806 -30.25 -2.09 -63.65
CA GLU A 806 -29.40 -2.94 -62.84
C GLU A 806 -29.94 -3.11 -61.39
N VAL A 807 -30.47 -2.03 -60.80
CA VAL A 807 -31.12 -2.12 -59.46
C VAL A 807 -32.40 -2.95 -59.54
N ALA A 808 -33.17 -2.85 -60.68
CA ALA A 808 -34.34 -3.67 -60.89
C ALA A 808 -33.99 -5.17 -61.08
N GLU A 809 -32.89 -5.48 -61.76
CA GLU A 809 -32.39 -6.84 -61.95
C GLU A 809 -31.88 -7.45 -60.63
N ALA A 810 -31.03 -6.74 -59.93
CA ALA A 810 -30.37 -7.21 -58.70
C ALA A 810 -31.36 -7.51 -57.57
N TYR A 811 -32.36 -6.65 -57.37
CA TYR A 811 -33.26 -6.70 -56.19
C TYR A 811 -34.74 -6.81 -56.54
N LYS A 812 -35.08 -7.07 -57.81
CA LYS A 812 -36.46 -7.05 -58.32
C LYS A 812 -37.17 -5.74 -57.96
N ALA A 813 -36.41 -4.66 -57.96
CA ALA A 813 -36.89 -3.33 -57.57
C ALA A 813 -37.89 -2.78 -58.62
N LYS A 814 -38.84 -1.99 -58.12
CA LYS A 814 -39.78 -1.25 -59.00
C LYS A 814 -39.59 0.26 -58.74
N LEU A 815 -39.58 1.03 -59.82
CA LEU A 815 -39.67 2.46 -59.66
C LEU A 815 -41.02 2.83 -58.99
N ARG A 816 -40.95 3.79 -58.08
CA ARG A 816 -42.16 4.41 -57.54
C ARG A 816 -42.40 5.68 -58.31
N ASP A 817 -43.62 5.78 -58.91
CA ASP A 817 -44.09 6.96 -59.60
C ASP A 817 -44.27 8.16 -58.71
#